data_7c1664269dd600146831bbb7cedd70b8
#
_entry.id   7c1664269dd600146831bbb7cedd70b8
#
_cell.length_a   1.000
_cell.length_b   1.000
_cell.length_c   1.000
_cell.angle_alpha   90.00
_cell.angle_beta   90.00
_cell.angle_gamma   90.00
#
_symmetry.space_group_name_H-M   'P 1'
#
loop_
_entity.id
_entity.type
_entity.pdbx_description
1 polymer ?
#
loop_
_entity_poly.entity_id
_entity_poly.type
_entity_poly.pdbx_seq_one_letter_code
_entity_poly.pdbx_strand_id
1 'polypeptide(L)'
;LATVLLVSWVALGLPAASGAELPSLAIPDSLGVNIHFTDPRPGEMEMLADAGFRIVRMDLSWGATEREKGKYDFSAFDRLMTALDAHKIRALLILDYSNRHYDNGLSPSSDEGRKAFARWAVAAAQHFRGRGILWEMYNEPNISFWKPKPNVDDYVKLALEVGKAMREAVPEEIYIGPGTSQIDLPFLEACIKAGLLDYWAAVTVHPYRQKAPETAAGEYTQLRRLIAQYAPKGKKIPIMSGEWGYSAAWNNFDETKQGKMLPREWMTNLANDIPVSIWYDWHDDGKDPKEPEHHFGTVKHPYNKDRKPVYDPKPAYLAAKTLSTVLCGFQFNKRLAVGSSDDYVFLFTKGDEVRLAAWTIADKPCTLTIPASPGRFAVTSHTGESLAPLTADAKGLTITLNDTPQYLVPEGANDLLRIAAAWQRAPMDVQLRAQPSLAGKLSLRNPLARPIRVSNGGAATEVKPGQTVTLATTFDLMRVAEPVDVRLECQVEGMGSLAQVVSVSATNPLRVAFGPPIGGRLIVRVENPTGEAFKGVVRLTDVQGIVPSTATANVEFQSGQQEKTIEVALSNSRVKSYRLGVRVEDEQGRLQLVLPTAAMTLVDDFSRYTPETVAAGWRMFADGDAKVASTQTVTSAPAPAGSPAAGANTLKIAYRWADGWKFVRLAPTAAPLKKIDGKPKALGLWVYGNDSQHVLRLRIIDSTGQTFQPNGTRMTWKGWRYVEIPLDAAGSGHWGGANDGTIHYPIRWDTLLLIDGARKAAEPPEIYVGSPVLIY
;
A
#
# COMPACT_ATOMS: atom_id res chain seq x y z
N LEU A 1 -32.43 -35.15 63.10
CA LEU A 1 -31.16 -34.48 62.73
C LEU A 1 -30.42 -35.34 61.69
N ALA A 2 -30.53 -34.99 60.45
CA ALA A 2 -29.72 -35.59 59.35
C ALA A 2 -28.83 -34.50 58.79
N THR A 3 -27.52 -34.72 58.93
CA THR A 3 -26.47 -33.82 58.43
C THR A 3 -26.19 -34.19 56.99
N VAL A 4 -26.48 -33.27 56.09
CA VAL A 4 -26.13 -33.38 54.65
C VAL A 4 -24.72 -32.81 54.43
N LEU A 5 -23.77 -33.66 54.07
CA LEU A 5 -22.45 -33.27 53.63
C LEU A 5 -22.49 -32.82 52.14
N LEU A 6 -22.34 -31.54 51.89
CA LEU A 6 -22.08 -31.01 50.56
C LEU A 6 -20.61 -31.24 50.20
N VAL A 7 -20.32 -32.13 49.24
CA VAL A 7 -19.02 -32.27 48.60
C VAL A 7 -18.93 -31.30 47.46
N SER A 8 -18.17 -30.23 47.66
CA SER A 8 -17.83 -29.28 46.60
C SER A 8 -16.78 -29.88 45.67
N TRP A 9 -17.19 -30.18 44.44
CA TRP A 9 -16.23 -30.46 43.36
C TRP A 9 -15.57 -29.16 42.92
N VAL A 10 -14.30 -28.95 43.28
CA VAL A 10 -13.45 -27.96 42.67
C VAL A 10 -13.00 -28.53 41.33
N ALA A 11 -13.66 -28.10 40.28
CA ALA A 11 -13.14 -28.32 38.93
C ALA A 11 -11.82 -27.52 38.79
N LEU A 12 -10.70 -28.18 38.88
CA LEU A 12 -9.44 -27.66 38.40
C LEU A 12 -9.58 -27.45 36.88
N GLY A 13 -9.91 -26.23 36.48
CA GLY A 13 -9.83 -25.81 35.09
C GLY A 13 -8.37 -25.91 34.64
N LEU A 14 -8.11 -26.88 33.78
CA LEU A 14 -6.88 -26.86 32.98
C LEU A 14 -6.85 -25.50 32.27
N PRO A 15 -5.73 -24.75 32.29
CA PRO A 15 -5.62 -23.56 31.49
C PRO A 15 -5.88 -23.97 30.03
N ALA A 16 -6.87 -23.35 29.42
CA ALA A 16 -7.06 -23.47 27.97
C ALA A 16 -5.71 -23.15 27.35
N ALA A 17 -5.18 -24.07 26.53
CA ALA A 17 -3.98 -23.82 25.76
C ALA A 17 -4.24 -22.51 24.99
N SER A 18 -3.51 -21.45 25.34
CA SER A 18 -3.56 -20.20 24.58
C SER A 18 -3.10 -20.55 23.18
N GLY A 19 -4.00 -20.46 22.19
CA GLY A 19 -3.62 -20.62 20.79
C GLY A 19 -2.40 -19.74 20.50
N ALA A 20 -1.56 -20.15 19.58
CA ALA A 20 -0.40 -19.36 19.20
C ALA A 20 -0.85 -17.96 18.74
N GLU A 21 -0.19 -16.91 19.25
CA GLU A 21 -0.49 -15.53 18.94
C GLU A 21 0.54 -14.97 17.94
N LEU A 22 0.12 -13.98 17.13
CA LEU A 22 1.06 -13.23 16.29
C LEU A 22 2.07 -12.49 17.18
N PRO A 23 3.32 -12.24 16.69
CA PRO A 23 4.32 -11.48 17.43
C PRO A 23 3.80 -10.11 17.85
N SER A 24 4.28 -9.62 18.99
CA SER A 24 3.97 -8.27 19.45
C SER A 24 4.74 -7.24 18.62
N LEU A 25 4.23 -5.99 18.58
CA LEU A 25 4.95 -4.87 17.94
C LEU A 25 6.09 -4.31 18.82
N ALA A 26 6.38 -4.94 19.96
CA ALA A 26 7.51 -4.58 20.78
C ALA A 26 8.84 -5.02 20.12
N ILE A 27 9.80 -4.12 20.06
CA ILE A 27 11.12 -4.42 19.52
C ILE A 27 11.89 -5.29 20.53
N PRO A 28 12.53 -6.39 20.12
CA PRO A 28 12.67 -6.89 18.73
C PRO A 28 11.70 -8.02 18.34
N ASP A 29 10.61 -8.27 19.05
CA ASP A 29 9.73 -9.44 18.86
C ASP A 29 9.16 -9.59 17.44
N SER A 30 8.98 -8.46 16.74
CA SER A 30 8.48 -8.39 15.38
C SER A 30 9.54 -8.53 14.28
N LEU A 31 10.82 -8.62 14.64
CA LEU A 31 11.93 -8.51 13.72
C LEU A 31 12.55 -9.87 13.39
N GLY A 32 12.71 -10.15 12.12
CA GLY A 32 13.22 -11.43 11.64
C GLY A 32 14.12 -11.34 10.42
N VAL A 33 14.63 -12.49 10.02
CA VAL A 33 15.53 -12.62 8.87
C VAL A 33 15.27 -13.93 8.12
N ASN A 34 15.41 -13.92 6.80
CA ASN A 34 15.38 -15.13 5.99
C ASN A 34 16.67 -15.93 6.19
N ILE A 35 16.56 -17.26 6.23
CA ILE A 35 17.71 -18.18 6.32
C ILE A 35 17.57 -19.28 5.25
N HIS A 36 18.71 -19.88 4.86
CA HIS A 36 18.77 -20.96 3.86
C HIS A 36 19.42 -22.24 4.39
N PHE A 37 19.33 -22.49 5.71
CA PHE A 37 19.92 -23.68 6.33
C PHE A 37 18.98 -24.30 7.37
N THR A 38 19.08 -25.62 7.53
CA THR A 38 18.44 -26.37 8.62
C THR A 38 19.44 -26.80 9.70
N ASP A 39 20.74 -26.78 9.37
CA ASP A 39 21.82 -27.14 10.27
C ASP A 39 22.76 -25.92 10.48
N PRO A 40 22.53 -25.10 11.52
CA PRO A 40 23.34 -23.91 11.76
C PRO A 40 24.76 -24.25 12.11
N ARG A 41 25.70 -23.47 11.64
CA ARG A 41 27.11 -23.61 11.96
C ARG A 41 27.41 -23.14 13.42
N PRO A 42 28.41 -23.67 14.10
CA PRO A 42 28.79 -23.23 15.47
C PRO A 42 28.98 -21.71 15.55
N GLY A 43 28.30 -21.05 16.48
CA GLY A 43 28.36 -19.60 16.68
C GLY A 43 27.41 -18.77 15.78
N GLU A 44 26.75 -19.41 14.82
CA GLU A 44 25.85 -18.73 13.88
C GLU A 44 24.54 -18.27 14.54
N MET A 45 23.93 -19.16 15.32
CA MET A 45 22.68 -18.82 16.02
C MET A 45 22.90 -17.77 17.11
N GLU A 46 24.03 -17.81 17.82
CA GLU A 46 24.40 -16.77 18.78
C GLU A 46 24.53 -15.40 18.10
N MET A 47 25.18 -15.36 16.92
CA MET A 47 25.36 -14.13 16.18
C MET A 47 24.04 -13.58 15.65
N LEU A 48 23.16 -14.46 15.17
CA LEU A 48 21.82 -14.12 14.69
C LEU A 48 20.95 -13.55 15.83
N ALA A 49 20.98 -14.21 17.01
CA ALA A 49 20.25 -13.74 18.19
C ALA A 49 20.80 -12.41 18.74
N ASP A 50 22.13 -12.19 18.66
CA ASP A 50 22.82 -10.96 19.10
C ASP A 50 22.47 -9.76 18.22
N ALA A 51 22.17 -9.96 16.93
CA ALA A 51 21.63 -8.93 16.06
C ALA A 51 20.19 -8.51 16.41
N GLY A 52 19.52 -9.28 17.26
CA GLY A 52 18.14 -9.01 17.69
C GLY A 52 17.07 -9.68 16.83
N PHE A 53 17.44 -10.59 15.93
CA PHE A 53 16.45 -11.36 15.19
C PHE A 53 15.71 -12.32 16.15
N ARG A 54 14.38 -12.27 16.09
CA ARG A 54 13.48 -13.10 16.91
C ARG A 54 12.61 -14.01 16.08
N ILE A 55 12.66 -13.87 14.77
CA ILE A 55 11.96 -14.72 13.82
C ILE A 55 12.92 -15.09 12.70
N VAL A 56 12.88 -16.34 12.26
CA VAL A 56 13.51 -16.76 11.00
C VAL A 56 12.44 -17.23 10.02
N ARG A 57 12.63 -16.93 8.74
CA ARG A 57 11.80 -17.44 7.66
C ARG A 57 12.59 -18.43 6.82
N MET A 58 12.00 -19.60 6.52
CA MET A 58 12.66 -20.70 5.84
C MET A 58 11.65 -21.54 5.04
N ASP A 59 12.06 -22.01 3.86
CA ASP A 59 11.29 -22.97 3.07
C ASP A 59 11.15 -24.32 3.82
N LEU A 60 9.93 -24.79 4.01
CA LEU A 60 9.64 -26.18 4.32
C LEU A 60 9.27 -26.86 3.00
N SER A 61 10.29 -27.31 2.26
CA SER A 61 10.07 -27.85 0.91
C SER A 61 9.36 -29.20 0.93
N TRP A 62 8.21 -29.27 0.28
CA TRP A 62 7.44 -30.50 0.14
C TRP A 62 8.25 -31.64 -0.51
N GLY A 63 8.95 -31.33 -1.60
CA GLY A 63 9.76 -32.33 -2.32
C GLY A 63 10.95 -32.86 -1.51
N ALA A 64 11.50 -32.07 -0.60
CA ALA A 64 12.60 -32.47 0.26
C ALA A 64 12.16 -33.32 1.46
N THR A 65 10.96 -33.08 1.98
CA THR A 65 10.41 -33.75 3.16
C THR A 65 9.48 -34.93 2.82
N GLU A 66 8.99 -35.07 1.57
CA GLU A 66 8.29 -36.26 1.08
C GLU A 66 9.06 -36.87 -0.11
N ARG A 67 10.20 -37.50 0.17
CA ARG A 67 11.03 -38.17 -0.85
C ARG A 67 10.44 -39.47 -1.35
N GLU A 68 9.67 -40.18 -0.52
CA GLU A 68 8.85 -41.33 -0.83
C GLU A 68 7.37 -40.96 -0.64
N LYS A 69 6.54 -41.30 -1.63
CA LYS A 69 5.12 -40.93 -1.63
C LYS A 69 4.42 -41.35 -0.33
N GLY A 70 3.86 -40.37 0.38
CA GLY A 70 3.13 -40.58 1.65
C GLY A 70 4.01 -40.81 2.89
N LYS A 71 5.35 -40.66 2.80
CA LYS A 71 6.26 -40.73 3.94
C LYS A 71 6.97 -39.39 4.13
N TYR A 72 6.81 -38.81 5.32
CA TYR A 72 7.34 -37.50 5.65
C TYR A 72 8.54 -37.62 6.58
N ASP A 73 9.61 -36.91 6.26
CA ASP A 73 10.83 -36.81 7.06
C ASP A 73 11.10 -35.33 7.41
N PHE A 74 10.84 -34.96 8.65
CA PHE A 74 11.05 -33.60 9.17
C PHE A 74 12.33 -33.50 10.01
N SER A 75 13.18 -34.49 10.04
CA SER A 75 14.34 -34.57 10.93
C SER A 75 15.32 -33.40 10.78
N ALA A 76 15.50 -32.85 9.57
CA ALA A 76 16.31 -31.65 9.37
C ALA A 76 15.69 -30.43 10.07
N PHE A 77 14.39 -30.30 10.01
CA PHE A 77 13.67 -29.21 10.68
C PHE A 77 13.56 -29.41 12.20
N ASP A 78 13.58 -30.66 12.70
CA ASP A 78 13.71 -30.92 14.16
C ASP A 78 15.01 -30.34 14.72
N ARG A 79 16.12 -30.49 13.97
CA ARG A 79 17.42 -29.89 14.36
C ARG A 79 17.36 -28.37 14.33
N LEU A 80 16.80 -27.78 13.28
CA LEU A 80 16.62 -26.34 13.18
C LEU A 80 15.77 -25.81 14.35
N MET A 81 14.61 -26.42 14.57
CA MET A 81 13.72 -26.01 15.67
C MET A 81 14.37 -26.11 17.04
N THR A 82 15.21 -27.15 17.27
CA THR A 82 15.99 -27.28 18.50
C THR A 82 16.97 -26.11 18.68
N ALA A 83 17.67 -25.74 17.61
CA ALA A 83 18.58 -24.60 17.63
C ALA A 83 17.86 -23.26 17.84
N LEU A 84 16.69 -23.06 17.22
CA LEU A 84 15.86 -21.87 17.37
C LEU A 84 15.33 -21.71 18.79
N ASP A 85 14.81 -22.79 19.39
CA ASP A 85 14.29 -22.78 20.77
C ASP A 85 15.38 -22.42 21.79
N ALA A 86 16.60 -22.92 21.60
CA ALA A 86 17.75 -22.60 22.48
C ALA A 86 18.04 -21.10 22.53
N HIS A 87 17.69 -20.35 21.45
CA HIS A 87 17.91 -18.91 21.33
C HIS A 87 16.61 -18.08 21.40
N LYS A 88 15.45 -18.72 21.69
CA LYS A 88 14.14 -18.10 21.74
C LYS A 88 13.79 -17.37 20.44
N ILE A 89 14.09 -17.99 19.32
CA ILE A 89 13.78 -17.52 17.97
C ILE A 89 12.60 -18.33 17.44
N ARG A 90 11.62 -17.66 16.90
CA ARG A 90 10.41 -18.24 16.32
C ARG A 90 10.63 -18.58 14.85
N ALA A 91 9.98 -19.60 14.34
CA ALA A 91 9.99 -19.93 12.92
C ALA A 91 8.75 -19.41 12.20
N LEU A 92 8.96 -18.90 10.98
CA LEU A 92 7.99 -18.78 9.92
C LEU A 92 8.40 -19.80 8.86
N LEU A 93 7.63 -20.88 8.69
CA LEU A 93 7.91 -21.92 7.72
C LEU A 93 6.98 -21.80 6.52
N ILE A 94 7.56 -21.78 5.33
CA ILE A 94 6.85 -21.66 4.06
C ILE A 94 6.46 -23.05 3.61
N LEU A 95 5.18 -23.29 3.44
CA LEU A 95 4.65 -24.52 2.86
C LEU A 95 4.77 -24.45 1.33
N ASP A 96 5.80 -25.03 0.75
CA ASP A 96 6.14 -24.96 -0.69
C ASP A 96 6.97 -26.17 -1.11
N TYR A 97 7.30 -26.29 -2.31
CA TYR A 97 6.84 -25.88 -3.62
C TYR A 97 6.06 -27.02 -4.28
N SER A 98 6.73 -27.80 -5.14
CA SER A 98 6.22 -28.96 -5.84
C SER A 98 6.80 -30.26 -5.33
N ASN A 99 6.17 -31.39 -5.68
CA ASN A 99 6.72 -32.70 -5.40
C ASN A 99 6.65 -33.56 -6.67
N ARG A 100 7.75 -34.28 -7.00
CA ARG A 100 7.87 -35.14 -8.18
C ARG A 100 6.82 -36.23 -8.29
N HIS A 101 6.18 -36.60 -7.18
CA HIS A 101 5.17 -37.64 -7.11
C HIS A 101 3.79 -37.19 -7.56
N TYR A 102 3.58 -35.87 -7.72
CA TYR A 102 2.29 -35.27 -8.02
C TYR A 102 2.45 -34.21 -9.12
N ASP A 103 1.41 -33.98 -9.91
CA ASP A 103 1.33 -32.95 -10.95
C ASP A 103 2.57 -32.87 -11.86
N ASN A 104 3.25 -34.01 -12.10
CA ASN A 104 4.50 -34.10 -12.88
C ASN A 104 5.63 -33.19 -12.36
N GLY A 105 5.68 -32.93 -11.04
CA GLY A 105 6.66 -32.04 -10.42
C GLY A 105 6.37 -30.55 -10.63
N LEU A 106 5.19 -30.21 -11.13
CA LEU A 106 4.70 -28.83 -11.20
C LEU A 106 3.97 -28.41 -9.92
N SER A 107 3.58 -27.16 -9.81
CA SER A 107 2.79 -26.68 -8.67
C SER A 107 1.46 -27.43 -8.55
N PRO A 108 0.97 -27.69 -7.31
CA PRO A 108 -0.20 -28.56 -7.09
C PRO A 108 -1.47 -27.96 -7.69
N SER A 109 -1.91 -28.46 -8.82
CA SER A 109 -3.07 -27.97 -9.57
C SER A 109 -4.18 -29.00 -9.75
N SER A 110 -3.86 -30.31 -9.66
CA SER A 110 -4.85 -31.38 -9.66
C SER A 110 -5.49 -31.57 -8.28
N ASP A 111 -6.66 -32.22 -8.25
CA ASP A 111 -7.31 -32.60 -6.97
C ASP A 111 -6.44 -33.53 -6.13
N GLU A 112 -5.72 -34.48 -6.79
CA GLU A 112 -4.80 -35.37 -6.10
C GLU A 112 -3.64 -34.57 -5.48
N GLY A 113 -2.99 -33.71 -6.26
CA GLY A 113 -1.87 -32.88 -5.82
C GLY A 113 -2.26 -31.95 -4.67
N ARG A 114 -3.38 -31.23 -4.79
CA ARG A 114 -3.87 -30.35 -3.72
C ARG A 114 -4.15 -31.09 -2.41
N LYS A 115 -4.83 -32.23 -2.47
CA LYS A 115 -5.12 -33.06 -1.29
C LYS A 115 -3.86 -33.67 -0.70
N ALA A 116 -2.88 -34.06 -1.52
CA ALA A 116 -1.60 -34.56 -1.05
C ALA A 116 -0.79 -33.48 -0.33
N PHE A 117 -0.73 -32.27 -0.92
CA PHE A 117 -0.09 -31.12 -0.30
C PHE A 117 -0.75 -30.76 1.04
N ALA A 118 -2.09 -30.72 1.09
CA ALA A 118 -2.81 -30.43 2.34
C ALA A 118 -2.54 -31.48 3.43
N ARG A 119 -2.48 -32.78 3.09
CA ARG A 119 -2.09 -33.82 4.06
C ARG A 119 -0.67 -33.65 4.57
N TRP A 120 0.27 -33.31 3.70
CA TRP A 120 1.65 -33.02 4.07
C TRP A 120 1.73 -31.79 4.99
N ALA A 121 1.07 -30.70 4.65
CA ALA A 121 1.03 -29.49 5.46
C ALA A 121 0.45 -29.76 6.86
N VAL A 122 -0.64 -30.53 6.95
CA VAL A 122 -1.22 -30.96 8.24
C VAL A 122 -0.24 -31.84 9.01
N ALA A 123 0.44 -32.78 8.36
CA ALA A 123 1.41 -33.63 9.01
C ALA A 123 2.60 -32.83 9.60
N ALA A 124 3.08 -31.83 8.86
CA ALA A 124 4.09 -30.89 9.35
C ALA A 124 3.60 -30.10 10.57
N ALA A 125 2.39 -29.53 10.48
CA ALA A 125 1.81 -28.74 11.57
C ALA A 125 1.52 -29.60 12.82
N GLN A 126 1.10 -30.85 12.65
CA GLN A 126 0.95 -31.81 13.75
C GLN A 126 2.28 -32.20 14.38
N HIS A 127 3.33 -32.42 13.57
CA HIS A 127 4.68 -32.78 14.04
C HIS A 127 5.27 -31.67 14.92
N PHE A 128 5.13 -30.40 14.51
CA PHE A 128 5.64 -29.25 15.23
C PHE A 128 4.61 -28.55 16.12
N ARG A 129 3.52 -29.19 16.44
CA ARG A 129 2.39 -28.63 17.19
C ARG A 129 2.84 -27.94 18.49
N GLY A 130 2.33 -26.73 18.71
CA GLY A 130 2.61 -25.95 19.91
C GLY A 130 3.97 -25.26 19.94
N ARG A 131 4.77 -25.33 18.88
CA ARG A 131 6.06 -24.63 18.74
C ARG A 131 5.87 -23.16 18.31
N GLY A 132 4.64 -22.71 18.10
CA GLY A 132 4.31 -21.33 17.74
C GLY A 132 4.74 -20.92 16.33
N ILE A 133 4.85 -21.87 15.42
CA ILE A 133 5.25 -21.62 14.03
C ILE A 133 4.19 -20.80 13.30
N LEU A 134 4.64 -19.88 12.42
CA LEU A 134 3.81 -19.22 11.44
C LEU A 134 3.90 -20.03 10.14
N TRP A 135 2.76 -20.60 9.68
CA TRP A 135 2.69 -21.43 8.49
C TRP A 135 2.29 -20.58 7.28
N GLU A 136 3.25 -20.21 6.44
CA GLU A 136 3.02 -19.38 5.26
C GLU A 136 2.67 -20.24 4.05
N MET A 137 1.58 -19.86 3.37
CA MET A 137 1.10 -20.61 2.22
C MET A 137 1.80 -20.17 0.94
N TYR A 138 2.80 -20.92 0.53
CA TYR A 138 3.60 -20.75 -0.67
C TYR A 138 4.53 -19.53 -0.64
N ASN A 139 5.56 -19.55 -1.50
CA ASN A 139 6.44 -18.43 -1.76
C ASN A 139 6.14 -17.86 -3.15
N GLU A 140 5.78 -16.60 -3.21
CA GLU A 140 5.58 -15.80 -4.43
C GLU A 140 4.79 -16.51 -5.56
N PRO A 141 3.57 -16.99 -5.27
CA PRO A 141 2.77 -17.73 -6.25
C PRO A 141 2.30 -16.89 -7.43
N ASN A 142 2.48 -15.57 -7.37
CA ASN A 142 2.12 -14.63 -8.42
C ASN A 142 3.23 -14.43 -9.47
N ILE A 143 4.39 -15.07 -9.29
CA ILE A 143 5.49 -15.06 -10.27
C ILE A 143 5.96 -16.49 -10.62
N SER A 144 7.17 -16.63 -11.16
CA SER A 144 7.69 -17.88 -11.74
C SER A 144 7.93 -19.03 -10.74
N PHE A 145 7.79 -18.79 -9.43
CA PHE A 145 7.82 -19.87 -8.43
C PHE A 145 6.60 -20.78 -8.54
N TRP A 146 5.46 -20.28 -9.04
CA TRP A 146 4.34 -21.14 -9.44
C TRP A 146 4.57 -21.72 -10.84
N LYS A 147 4.71 -23.04 -10.94
CA LYS A 147 5.02 -23.75 -12.18
C LYS A 147 3.76 -24.29 -12.84
N PRO A 148 3.66 -24.31 -14.19
CA PRO A 148 4.64 -23.80 -15.16
C PRO A 148 4.59 -22.27 -15.33
N LYS A 149 3.55 -21.62 -14.86
CA LYS A 149 3.33 -20.16 -14.86
C LYS A 149 2.33 -19.76 -13.77
N PRO A 150 2.38 -18.53 -13.26
CA PRO A 150 1.42 -18.05 -12.26
C PRO A 150 -0.03 -18.30 -12.66
N ASN A 151 -0.81 -18.83 -11.71
CA ASN A 151 -2.23 -19.11 -11.88
C ASN A 151 -2.95 -18.89 -10.54
N VAL A 152 -3.62 -17.77 -10.39
CA VAL A 152 -4.29 -17.40 -9.15
C VAL A 152 -5.45 -18.34 -8.80
N ASP A 153 -6.18 -18.86 -9.80
CA ASP A 153 -7.32 -19.74 -9.56
C ASP A 153 -6.87 -21.10 -8.98
N ASP A 154 -5.76 -21.64 -9.50
CA ASP A 154 -5.18 -22.90 -8.98
C ASP A 154 -4.54 -22.69 -7.62
N TYR A 155 -3.85 -21.57 -7.41
CA TYR A 155 -3.32 -21.19 -6.10
C TYR A 155 -4.43 -21.08 -5.05
N VAL A 156 -5.52 -20.39 -5.36
CA VAL A 156 -6.68 -20.23 -4.47
C VAL A 156 -7.27 -21.58 -4.07
N LYS A 157 -7.44 -22.51 -5.03
CA LYS A 157 -7.96 -23.86 -4.74
C LYS A 157 -7.03 -24.61 -3.78
N LEU A 158 -5.71 -24.52 -3.99
CA LEU A 158 -4.72 -25.14 -3.10
C LEU A 158 -4.78 -24.52 -1.70
N ALA A 159 -4.72 -23.19 -1.61
CA ALA A 159 -4.72 -22.49 -0.34
C ALA A 159 -5.99 -22.71 0.49
N LEU A 160 -7.16 -22.83 -0.17
CA LEU A 160 -8.42 -23.20 0.47
C LEU A 160 -8.41 -24.65 0.97
N GLU A 161 -7.86 -25.59 0.19
CA GLU A 161 -7.75 -27.00 0.60
C GLU A 161 -6.87 -27.14 1.85
N VAL A 162 -5.70 -26.47 1.85
CA VAL A 162 -4.80 -26.43 3.01
C VAL A 162 -5.47 -25.76 4.21
N GLY A 163 -6.11 -24.60 4.01
CA GLY A 163 -6.78 -23.85 5.08
C GLY A 163 -7.90 -24.65 5.76
N LYS A 164 -8.68 -25.41 4.98
CA LYS A 164 -9.72 -26.32 5.50
C LYS A 164 -9.09 -27.44 6.33
N ALA A 165 -8.10 -28.13 5.75
CA ALA A 165 -7.44 -29.24 6.41
C ALA A 165 -6.74 -28.83 7.70
N MET A 166 -6.04 -27.69 7.72
CA MET A 166 -5.40 -27.17 8.93
C MET A 166 -6.43 -26.78 9.99
N ARG A 167 -7.53 -26.11 9.61
CA ARG A 167 -8.60 -25.75 10.57
C ARG A 167 -9.24 -26.97 11.22
N GLU A 168 -9.37 -28.08 10.50
CA GLU A 168 -9.94 -29.32 11.01
C GLU A 168 -8.96 -30.07 11.94
N ALA A 169 -7.67 -30.12 11.56
CA ALA A 169 -6.70 -30.96 12.23
C ALA A 169 -5.87 -30.27 13.31
N VAL A 170 -5.59 -28.96 13.14
CA VAL A 170 -4.70 -28.16 13.98
C VAL A 170 -5.19 -26.70 14.09
N PRO A 171 -6.43 -26.46 14.60
CA PRO A 171 -7.06 -25.14 14.62
C PRO A 171 -6.30 -24.08 15.44
N GLU A 172 -5.39 -24.50 16.31
CA GLU A 172 -4.56 -23.64 17.14
C GLU A 172 -3.32 -23.12 16.41
N GLU A 173 -2.94 -23.72 15.27
CA GLU A 173 -1.78 -23.29 14.49
C GLU A 173 -2.09 -22.07 13.61
N ILE A 174 -1.11 -21.21 13.40
CA ILE A 174 -1.28 -19.94 12.68
C ILE A 174 -1.00 -20.14 11.19
N TYR A 175 -2.04 -20.13 10.38
CA TYR A 175 -1.96 -20.18 8.93
C TYR A 175 -2.06 -18.78 8.31
N ILE A 176 -1.09 -18.42 7.46
CA ILE A 176 -0.95 -17.09 6.85
C ILE A 176 -0.65 -17.22 5.34
N GLY A 177 -0.72 -16.14 4.62
CA GLY A 177 -0.38 -16.09 3.17
C GLY A 177 -0.87 -14.81 2.50
N PRO A 178 -0.62 -14.66 1.19
CA PRO A 178 -0.04 -15.62 0.25
C PRO A 178 1.48 -15.46 -0.01
N GLY A 179 2.21 -14.56 0.66
CA GLY A 179 3.63 -14.29 0.38
C GLY A 179 3.86 -13.81 -1.06
N THR A 180 3.10 -12.80 -1.53
CA THR A 180 3.24 -12.32 -2.91
C THR A 180 4.51 -11.54 -3.15
N SER A 181 5.16 -11.77 -4.29
CA SER A 181 6.15 -10.84 -4.84
C SER A 181 5.48 -9.49 -5.06
N GLN A 182 6.04 -8.43 -4.46
CA GLN A 182 5.42 -7.12 -4.38
C GLN A 182 4.05 -7.13 -3.63
N ILE A 183 3.43 -5.97 -3.52
CA ILE A 183 2.03 -5.85 -3.09
C ILE A 183 1.14 -5.94 -4.32
N ASP A 184 0.96 -7.15 -4.85
CA ASP A 184 0.16 -7.44 -6.05
C ASP A 184 -1.34 -7.40 -5.70
N LEU A 185 -1.92 -6.18 -5.71
CA LEU A 185 -3.33 -6.00 -5.36
C LEU A 185 -4.30 -6.85 -6.20
N PRO A 186 -4.13 -7.04 -7.52
CA PRO A 186 -4.99 -7.92 -8.30
C PRO A 186 -4.97 -9.39 -7.84
N PHE A 187 -3.79 -9.94 -7.56
CA PHE A 187 -3.64 -11.31 -7.07
C PHE A 187 -4.24 -11.44 -5.67
N LEU A 188 -3.92 -10.49 -4.78
CA LEU A 188 -4.44 -10.43 -3.40
C LEU A 188 -5.96 -10.30 -3.40
N GLU A 189 -6.54 -9.45 -4.26
CA GLU A 189 -7.99 -9.29 -4.36
C GLU A 189 -8.68 -10.59 -4.78
N ALA A 190 -8.10 -11.35 -5.72
CA ALA A 190 -8.65 -12.64 -6.11
C ALA A 190 -8.64 -13.65 -4.95
N CYS A 191 -7.54 -13.72 -4.20
CA CYS A 191 -7.43 -14.56 -3.00
C CYS A 191 -8.47 -14.18 -1.93
N ILE A 192 -8.60 -12.87 -1.67
CA ILE A 192 -9.50 -12.32 -0.66
C ILE A 192 -10.97 -12.57 -1.04
N LYS A 193 -11.35 -12.33 -2.30
CA LYS A 193 -12.71 -12.59 -2.82
C LYS A 193 -13.09 -14.08 -2.77
N ALA A 194 -12.12 -14.96 -2.90
CA ALA A 194 -12.34 -16.41 -2.79
C ALA A 194 -12.56 -16.90 -1.34
N GLY A 195 -12.46 -16.03 -0.33
CA GLY A 195 -12.73 -16.35 1.07
C GLY A 195 -11.51 -16.81 1.86
N LEU A 196 -10.29 -16.62 1.37
CA LEU A 196 -9.07 -17.03 2.10
C LEU A 196 -8.90 -16.29 3.43
N LEU A 197 -9.48 -15.09 3.59
CA LEU A 197 -9.48 -14.39 4.88
C LEU A 197 -10.24 -15.12 5.99
N ASP A 198 -11.08 -16.10 5.68
CA ASP A 198 -11.67 -16.96 6.69
C ASP A 198 -10.62 -17.83 7.38
N TYR A 199 -9.58 -18.23 6.66
CA TYR A 199 -8.54 -19.15 7.10
C TYR A 199 -7.26 -18.43 7.56
N TRP A 200 -6.82 -17.39 6.85
CA TRP A 200 -5.59 -16.67 7.17
C TRP A 200 -5.70 -15.82 8.42
N ALA A 201 -4.69 -15.93 9.28
CA ALA A 201 -4.52 -15.07 10.45
C ALA A 201 -3.87 -13.73 10.09
N ALA A 202 -3.12 -13.68 8.99
CA ALA A 202 -2.51 -12.48 8.42
C ALA A 202 -2.38 -12.60 6.90
N VAL A 203 -2.29 -11.45 6.21
CA VAL A 203 -1.92 -11.37 4.78
C VAL A 203 -0.45 -11.05 4.67
N THR A 204 0.33 -11.91 3.99
CA THR A 204 1.78 -11.72 3.81
C THR A 204 2.11 -11.23 2.41
N VAL A 205 3.08 -10.30 2.33
CA VAL A 205 3.57 -9.70 1.09
C VAL A 205 5.08 -9.47 1.16
N HIS A 206 5.75 -9.39 0.01
CA HIS A 206 7.18 -9.08 -0.12
C HIS A 206 7.34 -7.73 -0.82
N PRO A 207 7.36 -6.59 -0.09
CA PRO A 207 7.21 -5.27 -0.70
C PRO A 207 8.53 -4.70 -1.25
N TYR A 208 9.32 -5.52 -1.95
CA TYR A 208 10.59 -5.13 -2.57
C TYR A 208 10.51 -3.86 -3.40
N ARG A 209 11.49 -3.01 -3.25
CA ARG A 209 11.64 -1.74 -3.99
C ARG A 209 13.08 -1.23 -3.95
N GLN A 210 13.50 -0.54 -4.99
CA GLN A 210 14.77 0.17 -5.02
C GLN A 210 14.65 1.64 -4.57
N LYS A 211 13.52 1.98 -3.96
CA LYS A 211 13.18 3.30 -3.40
C LYS A 211 13.32 3.28 -1.88
N ALA A 212 13.16 4.45 -1.28
CA ALA A 212 13.06 4.59 0.17
C ALA A 212 11.92 3.71 0.73
N PRO A 213 12.17 2.92 1.80
CA PRO A 213 11.18 1.99 2.35
C PRO A 213 9.89 2.68 2.82
N GLU A 214 9.95 3.93 3.21
CA GLU A 214 8.82 4.75 3.65
C GLU A 214 7.73 4.85 2.57
N THR A 215 8.09 4.67 1.30
CA THR A 215 7.13 4.67 0.18
C THR A 215 6.15 3.48 0.20
N ALA A 216 6.39 2.45 1.03
CA ALA A 216 5.46 1.32 1.20
C ALA A 216 4.15 1.70 1.89
N ALA A 217 4.14 2.76 2.69
CA ALA A 217 2.98 3.15 3.52
C ALA A 217 1.69 3.34 2.72
N GLY A 218 1.78 3.92 1.52
CA GLY A 218 0.64 4.11 0.62
C GLY A 218 0.04 2.78 0.13
N GLU A 219 0.90 1.84 -0.26
CA GLU A 219 0.50 0.51 -0.73
C GLU A 219 -0.09 -0.34 0.41
N TYR A 220 0.50 -0.29 1.61
CA TYR A 220 -0.08 -0.92 2.80
C TYR A 220 -1.47 -0.36 3.12
N THR A 221 -1.67 0.95 2.94
CA THR A 221 -2.99 1.57 3.15
C THR A 221 -4.01 1.04 2.15
N GLN A 222 -3.64 0.86 0.88
CA GLN A 222 -4.53 0.30 -0.14
C GLN A 222 -4.89 -1.17 0.18
N LEU A 223 -3.88 -1.99 0.51
CA LEU A 223 -4.11 -3.38 0.89
C LEU A 223 -4.98 -3.50 2.15
N ARG A 224 -4.76 -2.66 3.15
CA ARG A 224 -5.58 -2.64 4.38
C ARG A 224 -7.05 -2.31 4.10
N ARG A 225 -7.32 -1.38 3.17
CA ARG A 225 -8.69 -1.08 2.71
C ARG A 225 -9.33 -2.29 2.03
N LEU A 226 -8.56 -2.98 1.17
CA LEU A 226 -9.01 -4.20 0.51
C LEU A 226 -9.35 -5.30 1.51
N ILE A 227 -8.46 -5.56 2.49
CA ILE A 227 -8.70 -6.53 3.57
C ILE A 227 -9.96 -6.14 4.35
N ALA A 228 -10.10 -4.89 4.76
CA ALA A 228 -11.25 -4.42 5.55
C ALA A 228 -12.59 -4.57 4.83
N GLN A 229 -12.59 -4.48 3.50
CA GLN A 229 -13.80 -4.65 2.68
C GLN A 229 -14.36 -6.07 2.71
N TYR A 230 -13.48 -7.10 2.86
CA TYR A 230 -13.85 -8.52 2.73
C TYR A 230 -13.60 -9.33 4.00
N ALA A 231 -12.96 -8.77 5.00
CA ALA A 231 -12.68 -9.49 6.25
C ALA A 231 -13.98 -9.93 6.94
N PRO A 232 -14.01 -11.16 7.49
CA PRO A 232 -15.13 -11.59 8.30
C PRO A 232 -15.43 -10.63 9.44
N LYS A 233 -16.72 -10.41 9.74
CA LYS A 233 -17.15 -9.45 10.75
C LYS A 233 -16.44 -9.69 12.10
N GLY A 234 -15.76 -8.66 12.59
CA GLY A 234 -15.05 -8.70 13.87
C GLY A 234 -13.63 -9.31 13.80
N LYS A 235 -13.21 -9.87 12.66
CA LYS A 235 -11.86 -10.41 12.49
C LYS A 235 -10.88 -9.29 12.04
N LYS A 236 -9.86 -9.05 12.85
CA LYS A 236 -8.73 -8.18 12.47
C LYS A 236 -7.66 -9.03 11.81
N ILE A 237 -7.31 -8.72 10.58
CA ILE A 237 -6.30 -9.44 9.80
C ILE A 237 -5.18 -8.45 9.47
N PRO A 238 -4.02 -8.55 10.14
CA PRO A 238 -2.89 -7.69 9.86
C PRO A 238 -2.21 -8.05 8.52
N ILE A 239 -1.40 -7.13 8.04
CA ILE A 239 -0.45 -7.36 6.96
C ILE A 239 0.89 -7.73 7.60
N MET A 240 1.64 -8.64 6.98
CA MET A 240 3.01 -9.00 7.36
C MET A 240 3.95 -8.75 6.19
N SER A 241 5.15 -8.25 6.47
CA SER A 241 6.26 -8.21 5.52
C SER A 241 7.03 -9.53 5.64
N GLY A 242 6.63 -10.51 4.84
CA GLY A 242 7.17 -11.88 4.89
C GLY A 242 8.60 -11.96 4.35
N GLU A 243 8.97 -11.04 3.45
CA GLU A 243 10.29 -10.95 2.87
C GLU A 243 10.50 -9.56 2.28
N TRP A 244 11.60 -8.90 2.64
CA TRP A 244 12.00 -7.63 2.05
C TRP A 244 13.46 -7.34 2.37
N GLY A 245 14.20 -6.85 1.38
CA GLY A 245 15.61 -6.50 1.57
C GLY A 245 16.10 -5.60 0.45
N TYR A 246 17.34 -5.18 0.60
CA TYR A 246 18.05 -4.35 -0.35
C TYR A 246 19.41 -4.97 -0.66
N SER A 247 19.65 -5.31 -1.92
CA SER A 247 20.96 -5.81 -2.33
C SER A 247 21.97 -4.68 -2.41
N ALA A 248 23.15 -4.89 -1.82
CA ALA A 248 24.27 -3.97 -1.92
C ALA A 248 24.85 -3.90 -3.35
N ALA A 249 24.48 -4.84 -4.23
CA ALA A 249 24.90 -4.85 -5.65
C ALA A 249 23.88 -4.22 -6.61
N TRP A 250 22.75 -3.72 -6.13
CA TRP A 250 21.85 -2.96 -7.00
C TRP A 250 22.50 -1.64 -7.46
N ASN A 251 22.07 -1.15 -8.63
CA ASN A 251 22.55 0.13 -9.12
C ASN A 251 22.31 1.26 -8.09
N ASN A 252 23.34 2.06 -7.82
CA ASN A 252 23.33 3.10 -6.79
C ASN A 252 23.17 2.61 -5.35
N PHE A 253 23.49 1.33 -5.07
CA PHE A 253 23.55 0.75 -3.73
C PHE A 253 24.97 0.30 -3.41
N ASP A 254 25.27 0.22 -2.13
CA ASP A 254 26.42 -0.38 -1.49
C ASP A 254 26.02 -0.88 -0.11
N GLU A 255 26.95 -1.48 0.63
CA GLU A 255 26.68 -1.98 1.98
C GLU A 255 26.35 -0.87 2.97
N THR A 256 26.87 0.35 2.75
CA THR A 256 26.58 1.50 3.61
C THR A 256 25.10 1.91 3.43
N LYS A 257 24.65 2.01 2.19
CA LYS A 257 23.25 2.33 1.89
C LYS A 257 22.32 1.20 2.34
N GLN A 258 22.69 -0.07 2.10
CA GLN A 258 21.95 -1.23 2.62
C GLN A 258 21.77 -1.13 4.14
N GLY A 259 22.84 -0.79 4.87
CA GLY A 259 22.80 -0.63 6.33
C GLY A 259 21.88 0.48 6.82
N LYS A 260 21.69 1.55 6.02
CA LYS A 260 20.71 2.59 6.33
C LYS A 260 19.27 2.13 6.06
N MET A 261 19.06 1.31 5.00
CA MET A 261 17.72 0.87 4.60
C MET A 261 17.09 -0.10 5.61
N LEU A 262 17.85 -1.03 6.20
CA LEU A 262 17.33 -2.01 7.13
C LEU A 262 16.57 -1.40 8.32
N PRO A 263 17.13 -0.49 9.13
CA PRO A 263 16.40 0.09 10.25
C PRO A 263 15.23 0.99 9.80
N ARG A 264 15.34 1.65 8.65
CA ARG A 264 14.27 2.46 8.07
C ARG A 264 13.10 1.58 7.63
N GLU A 265 13.37 0.44 6.98
CA GLU A 265 12.38 -0.57 6.59
C GLU A 265 11.61 -1.08 7.80
N TRP A 266 12.32 -1.54 8.83
CA TRP A 266 11.69 -2.08 10.03
C TRP A 266 10.87 -1.03 10.77
N MET A 267 11.40 0.19 10.93
CA MET A 267 10.65 1.29 11.56
C MET A 267 9.44 1.71 10.72
N THR A 268 9.52 1.65 9.38
CA THR A 268 8.38 1.88 8.49
C THR A 268 7.31 0.82 8.70
N ASN A 269 7.69 -0.45 8.80
CA ASN A 269 6.77 -1.55 9.06
C ASN A 269 6.10 -1.39 10.43
N LEU A 270 6.85 -1.10 11.49
CA LEU A 270 6.30 -0.81 12.82
C LEU A 270 5.31 0.37 12.81
N ALA A 271 5.64 1.44 12.06
CA ALA A 271 4.76 2.60 11.91
C ALA A 271 3.47 2.30 11.11
N ASN A 272 3.46 1.20 10.39
CA ASN A 272 2.30 0.69 9.66
C ASN A 272 1.64 -0.53 10.33
N ASP A 273 1.85 -0.75 11.63
CA ASP A 273 1.26 -1.87 12.38
C ASP A 273 1.50 -3.24 11.72
N ILE A 274 2.71 -3.46 11.20
CA ILE A 274 3.14 -4.73 10.60
C ILE A 274 3.80 -5.58 11.70
N PRO A 275 3.17 -6.68 12.18
CA PRO A 275 3.64 -7.44 13.34
C PRO A 275 4.82 -8.37 13.04
N VAL A 276 5.18 -8.56 11.78
CA VAL A 276 6.35 -9.34 11.34
C VAL A 276 7.03 -8.63 10.20
N SER A 277 8.34 -8.42 10.34
CA SER A 277 9.23 -7.84 9.33
C SER A 277 10.43 -8.77 9.15
N ILE A 278 10.49 -9.46 8.03
CA ILE A 278 11.57 -10.37 7.69
C ILE A 278 12.49 -9.67 6.69
N TRP A 279 13.73 -9.45 7.11
CA TRP A 279 14.79 -9.00 6.21
C TRP A 279 15.31 -10.15 5.35
N TYR A 280 15.43 -9.95 4.05
CA TYR A 280 16.12 -10.83 3.14
C TYR A 280 17.53 -10.28 2.89
N ASP A 281 18.65 -10.97 3.33
CA ASP A 281 18.63 -12.20 4.09
C ASP A 281 19.73 -12.23 5.18
N TRP A 282 19.99 -13.39 5.78
CA TRP A 282 20.98 -13.54 6.87
C TRP A 282 22.40 -13.29 6.40
N HIS A 283 22.92 -14.09 5.47
CA HIS A 283 24.27 -13.95 4.96
C HIS A 283 24.27 -13.82 3.43
N ASP A 284 25.26 -13.15 2.89
CA ASP A 284 25.47 -13.08 1.45
C ASP A 284 25.54 -14.50 0.86
N ASP A 285 24.78 -14.79 -0.20
CA ASP A 285 24.71 -16.12 -0.82
C ASP A 285 25.95 -16.46 -1.65
N GLY A 286 26.74 -15.47 -2.02
CA GLY A 286 27.94 -15.69 -2.83
C GLY A 286 28.91 -14.51 -2.83
N LYS A 287 29.80 -14.51 -3.81
CA LYS A 287 30.89 -13.53 -3.95
C LYS A 287 30.92 -12.82 -5.31
N ASP A 288 30.03 -13.17 -6.24
CA ASP A 288 29.99 -12.51 -7.54
C ASP A 288 29.43 -11.09 -7.38
N PRO A 289 30.23 -10.04 -7.59
CA PRO A 289 29.79 -8.66 -7.39
C PRO A 289 28.74 -8.19 -8.41
N LYS A 290 28.45 -8.99 -9.43
CA LYS A 290 27.45 -8.68 -10.47
C LYS A 290 26.12 -9.39 -10.23
N GLU A 291 26.08 -10.36 -9.31
CA GLU A 291 24.85 -11.09 -8.99
C GLU A 291 24.16 -10.46 -7.77
N PRO A 292 23.05 -9.76 -7.94
CA PRO A 292 22.38 -9.10 -6.82
C PRO A 292 22.00 -10.05 -5.67
N GLU A 293 21.61 -11.30 -5.98
CA GLU A 293 21.24 -12.30 -4.98
C GLU A 293 22.40 -12.61 -4.01
N HIS A 294 23.62 -12.43 -4.45
CA HIS A 294 24.81 -12.64 -3.61
C HIS A 294 25.06 -11.57 -2.54
N HIS A 295 24.26 -10.48 -2.49
CA HIS A 295 24.60 -9.29 -1.69
C HIS A 295 23.46 -8.75 -0.83
N PHE A 296 22.44 -9.54 -0.54
CA PHE A 296 21.34 -9.15 0.36
C PHE A 296 21.68 -9.33 1.85
N GLY A 297 22.64 -10.18 2.16
CA GLY A 297 22.96 -10.59 3.51
C GLY A 297 23.26 -9.45 4.48
N THR A 298 22.95 -9.67 5.75
CA THR A 298 23.38 -8.79 6.85
C THR A 298 24.83 -9.02 7.24
N VAL A 299 25.37 -10.19 6.90
CA VAL A 299 26.79 -10.57 7.08
C VAL A 299 27.37 -11.08 5.77
N LYS A 300 28.72 -11.10 5.67
CA LYS A 300 29.42 -11.61 4.50
C LYS A 300 29.26 -13.13 4.35
N HIS A 301 29.36 -13.61 3.11
CA HIS A 301 29.28 -15.04 2.77
C HIS A 301 30.25 -15.96 3.52
N PRO A 302 31.56 -15.63 3.75
CA PRO A 302 32.49 -16.58 4.31
C PRO A 302 32.26 -16.83 5.80
N TYR A 303 32.00 -18.09 6.16
CA TYR A 303 32.04 -18.56 7.55
C TYR A 303 33.48 -18.81 8.04
N ASN A 304 33.78 -18.37 9.25
CA ASN A 304 35.07 -18.55 9.89
C ASN A 304 34.92 -19.21 11.29
N LYS A 305 35.18 -20.49 11.37
CA LYS A 305 35.03 -21.30 12.61
C LYS A 305 35.99 -20.89 13.73
N ASP A 306 37.12 -20.28 13.39
CA ASP A 306 38.26 -20.05 14.32
C ASP A 306 38.24 -18.64 14.93
N ARG A 307 37.19 -17.88 14.68
CA ARG A 307 37.05 -16.53 15.25
C ARG A 307 35.63 -16.20 15.68
N LYS A 308 35.49 -15.13 16.46
CA LYS A 308 34.21 -14.48 16.77
C LYS A 308 34.28 -12.99 16.40
N PRO A 309 33.28 -12.43 15.68
CA PRO A 309 32.12 -13.13 15.13
C PRO A 309 32.50 -14.11 14.01
N VAL A 310 31.68 -15.15 13.82
CA VAL A 310 31.93 -16.24 12.84
C VAL A 310 31.71 -15.84 11.40
N TYR A 311 30.99 -14.74 11.17
CA TYR A 311 30.86 -14.05 9.91
C TYR A 311 31.31 -12.61 10.03
N ASP A 312 31.79 -12.01 8.95
CA ASP A 312 32.09 -10.58 8.90
C ASP A 312 30.79 -9.79 8.89
N PRO A 313 30.50 -8.95 9.92
CA PRO A 313 29.30 -8.15 9.95
C PRO A 313 29.34 -7.03 8.89
N LYS A 314 28.25 -6.85 8.17
CA LYS A 314 28.02 -5.69 7.30
C LYS A 314 27.37 -4.55 8.12
N PRO A 315 27.33 -3.31 7.61
CA PRO A 315 26.59 -2.21 8.24
C PRO A 315 25.13 -2.58 8.57
N ALA A 316 24.49 -3.43 7.75
CA ALA A 316 23.13 -3.92 8.00
C ALA A 316 23.01 -4.74 9.30
N TYR A 317 23.99 -5.61 9.59
CA TYR A 317 24.04 -6.34 10.86
C TYR A 317 24.16 -5.40 12.06
N LEU A 318 25.09 -4.44 11.97
CA LEU A 318 25.28 -3.45 13.03
C LEU A 318 24.03 -2.61 13.25
N ALA A 319 23.33 -2.26 12.18
CA ALA A 319 22.09 -1.49 12.23
C ALA A 319 20.94 -2.28 12.89
N ALA A 320 20.80 -3.57 12.56
CA ALA A 320 19.83 -4.46 13.21
C ALA A 320 20.09 -4.57 14.71
N LYS A 321 21.35 -4.85 15.08
CA LYS A 321 21.79 -4.94 16.47
C LYS A 321 21.56 -3.63 17.23
N THR A 322 21.88 -2.51 16.63
CA THR A 322 21.71 -1.17 17.25
C THR A 322 20.26 -0.87 17.51
N LEU A 323 19.39 -1.02 16.49
CA LEU A 323 17.95 -0.80 16.62
C LEU A 323 17.38 -1.69 17.74
N SER A 324 17.68 -2.99 17.70
CA SER A 324 17.19 -3.96 18.67
C SER A 324 17.69 -3.69 20.10
N THR A 325 18.88 -3.12 20.25
CA THR A 325 19.44 -2.76 21.55
C THR A 325 18.85 -1.44 22.06
N VAL A 326 18.92 -0.38 21.23
CA VAL A 326 18.50 0.95 21.66
C VAL A 326 16.98 1.02 21.88
N LEU A 327 16.19 0.29 21.12
CA LEU A 327 14.73 0.29 21.23
C LEU A 327 14.15 -1.00 21.87
N CYS A 328 14.96 -1.75 22.63
CA CYS A 328 14.54 -3.01 23.27
C CYS A 328 13.34 -2.84 24.20
N GLY A 329 12.24 -3.53 23.89
CA GLY A 329 10.98 -3.48 24.63
C GLY A 329 10.12 -2.24 24.32
N PHE A 330 10.58 -1.35 23.44
CA PHE A 330 9.79 -0.20 22.99
C PHE A 330 8.84 -0.59 21.85
N GLN A 331 7.74 0.16 21.75
CA GLN A 331 6.79 0.08 20.65
C GLN A 331 6.72 1.43 19.95
N PHE A 332 6.48 1.43 18.65
CA PHE A 332 6.18 2.65 17.91
C PHE A 332 4.91 3.30 18.47
N ASN A 333 4.99 4.58 18.76
CA ASN A 333 3.85 5.36 19.24
C ASN A 333 3.26 6.23 18.12
N LYS A 334 4.07 7.08 17.52
CA LYS A 334 3.67 7.95 16.41
C LYS A 334 4.87 8.58 15.69
N ARG A 335 4.61 9.11 14.51
CA ARG A 335 5.47 10.09 13.85
C ARG A 335 5.10 11.48 14.39
N LEU A 336 6.09 12.23 14.88
CA LEU A 336 5.89 13.62 15.27
C LEU A 336 5.74 14.50 14.03
N ALA A 337 4.81 15.45 14.09
CA ALA A 337 4.54 16.38 12.99
C ALA A 337 5.53 17.56 13.01
N VAL A 338 6.77 17.30 12.62
CA VAL A 338 7.86 18.29 12.56
C VAL A 338 8.49 18.25 11.16
N GLY A 339 9.05 19.37 10.71
CA GLY A 339 9.67 19.47 9.40
C GLY A 339 8.68 19.31 8.23
N SER A 340 9.15 18.68 7.15
CA SER A 340 8.40 18.40 5.93
C SER A 340 7.81 16.97 5.93
N SER A 341 7.14 16.59 4.84
CA SER A 341 6.68 15.21 4.60
C SER A 341 7.82 14.20 4.47
N ASP A 342 9.02 14.67 4.12
CA ASP A 342 10.21 13.84 3.94
C ASP A 342 10.98 13.60 5.23
N ASP A 343 10.63 14.32 6.32
CA ASP A 343 11.32 14.24 7.59
C ASP A 343 10.61 13.27 8.54
N TYR A 344 11.33 12.29 9.01
CA TYR A 344 10.81 11.24 9.89
C TYR A 344 11.40 11.41 11.28
N VAL A 345 10.53 11.70 12.24
CA VAL A 345 10.85 11.70 13.67
C VAL A 345 9.84 10.77 14.35
N PHE A 346 10.26 9.58 14.67
CA PHE A 346 9.43 8.56 15.27
C PHE A 346 9.61 8.55 16.79
N LEU A 347 8.49 8.59 17.50
CA LEU A 347 8.40 8.46 18.94
C LEU A 347 8.09 7.02 19.30
N PHE A 348 8.92 6.43 20.15
CA PHE A 348 8.76 5.09 20.71
C PHE A 348 8.53 5.19 22.22
N THR A 349 7.74 4.25 22.77
CA THR A 349 7.38 4.22 24.19
C THR A 349 7.55 2.84 24.80
N LYS A 350 7.97 2.81 26.09
CA LYS A 350 7.99 1.64 26.94
C LYS A 350 7.58 2.08 28.35
N GLY A 351 6.31 1.86 28.70
CA GLY A 351 5.73 2.49 29.88
C GLY A 351 5.85 4.02 29.77
N ASP A 352 6.49 4.64 30.76
CA ASP A 352 6.72 6.09 30.80
C ASP A 352 8.01 6.54 30.09
N GLU A 353 8.82 5.60 29.63
CA GLU A 353 10.04 5.90 28.89
C GLU A 353 9.71 6.27 27.43
N VAL A 354 10.46 7.25 26.92
CA VAL A 354 10.34 7.69 25.53
C VAL A 354 11.71 7.69 24.85
N ARG A 355 11.75 7.30 23.58
CA ARG A 355 12.93 7.38 22.71
C ARG A 355 12.52 7.86 21.34
N LEU A 356 13.46 8.45 20.60
CA LEU A 356 13.22 8.92 19.25
C LEU A 356 14.16 8.24 18.27
N ALA A 357 13.68 8.05 17.05
CA ALA A 357 14.52 7.76 15.89
C ALA A 357 14.21 8.81 14.81
N ALA A 358 15.26 9.38 14.20
CA ALA A 358 15.09 10.53 13.30
C ALA A 358 15.99 10.44 12.07
N TRP A 359 15.42 10.71 10.88
CA TRP A 359 16.11 10.79 9.58
C TRP A 359 15.26 11.59 8.58
N THR A 360 15.81 11.88 7.40
CA THR A 360 15.06 12.45 6.27
C THR A 360 15.28 11.62 5.01
N ILE A 361 14.29 11.61 4.11
CA ILE A 361 14.40 11.04 2.76
C ILE A 361 14.65 12.10 1.70
N ALA A 362 14.75 13.36 2.10
CA ALA A 362 15.10 14.45 1.19
C ALA A 362 16.55 14.31 0.68
N ASP A 363 16.80 14.77 -0.55
CA ASP A 363 18.13 14.71 -1.17
C ASP A 363 19.21 15.50 -0.40
N LYS A 364 18.79 16.46 0.42
CA LYS A 364 19.71 17.33 1.19
C LYS A 364 19.41 17.24 2.68
N PRO A 365 20.45 17.29 3.53
CA PRO A 365 20.25 17.40 4.96
C PRO A 365 19.37 18.61 5.32
N CYS A 366 18.54 18.45 6.34
CA CYS A 366 17.70 19.52 6.87
C CYS A 366 17.91 19.68 8.37
N THR A 367 17.73 20.88 8.89
CA THR A 367 17.75 21.14 10.34
C THR A 367 16.34 21.48 10.79
N LEU A 368 15.87 20.79 11.85
CA LEU A 368 14.56 21.01 12.42
C LEU A 368 14.62 21.00 13.96
N THR A 369 13.56 21.47 14.60
CA THR A 369 13.43 21.45 16.05
C THR A 369 12.31 20.46 16.43
N ILE A 370 12.66 19.48 17.26
CA ILE A 370 11.74 18.49 17.82
C ILE A 370 11.18 19.06 19.13
N PRO A 371 9.84 19.10 19.33
CA PRO A 371 9.25 19.49 20.61
C PRO A 371 9.74 18.56 21.73
N ALA A 372 10.48 19.10 22.67
CA ALA A 372 11.03 18.38 23.82
C ALA A 372 11.19 19.34 25.01
N SER A 373 11.03 18.83 26.21
CA SER A 373 11.41 19.60 27.41
C SER A 373 12.93 19.81 27.44
N PRO A 374 13.42 20.91 28.03
CA PRO A 374 14.85 21.15 28.18
C PRO A 374 15.56 19.97 28.84
N GLY A 375 16.74 19.61 28.34
CA GLY A 375 17.49 18.47 28.82
C GLY A 375 18.48 17.92 27.79
N ARG A 376 19.34 17.02 28.24
CA ARG A 376 20.36 16.38 27.40
C ARG A 376 19.85 15.09 26.80
N PHE A 377 20.28 14.79 25.56
CA PHE A 377 19.97 13.58 24.81
C PHE A 377 21.25 12.89 24.38
N ALA A 378 21.40 11.64 24.75
CA ALA A 378 22.40 10.76 24.13
C ALA A 378 21.98 10.48 22.70
N VAL A 379 22.95 10.49 21.78
CA VAL A 379 22.73 10.24 20.35
C VAL A 379 23.55 9.06 19.90
N THR A 380 22.90 8.11 19.23
CA THR A 380 23.54 6.92 18.68
C THR A 380 23.29 6.84 17.17
N SER A 381 24.33 6.57 16.39
CA SER A 381 24.20 6.32 14.95
C SER A 381 23.44 5.01 14.69
N HIS A 382 22.97 4.80 13.43
CA HIS A 382 22.31 3.54 13.07
C HIS A 382 23.22 2.30 13.22
N THR A 383 24.53 2.46 13.22
CA THR A 383 25.53 1.37 13.39
C THR A 383 26.09 1.25 14.81
N GLY A 384 25.55 2.03 15.77
CA GLY A 384 25.86 1.91 17.20
C GLY A 384 26.96 2.83 17.70
N GLU A 385 27.47 3.74 16.90
CA GLU A 385 28.47 4.73 17.33
C GLU A 385 27.80 5.80 18.20
N SER A 386 28.44 6.11 19.35
CA SER A 386 28.03 7.25 20.17
C SER A 386 28.41 8.56 19.48
N LEU A 387 27.42 9.36 19.14
CA LEU A 387 27.61 10.69 18.56
C LEU A 387 27.63 11.76 19.66
N ALA A 388 28.01 12.98 19.28
CA ALA A 388 27.96 14.11 20.19
C ALA A 388 26.54 14.27 20.74
N PRO A 389 26.37 14.37 22.10
CA PRO A 389 25.05 14.54 22.69
C PRO A 389 24.45 15.90 22.30
N LEU A 390 23.13 15.93 22.19
CA LEU A 390 22.37 17.14 21.90
C LEU A 390 21.68 17.66 23.17
N THR A 391 21.47 18.96 23.24
CA THR A 391 20.77 19.59 24.35
C THR A 391 19.53 20.33 23.84
N ALA A 392 18.39 19.96 24.37
CA ALA A 392 17.14 20.69 24.15
C ALA A 392 17.09 21.92 25.05
N ASP A 393 16.68 23.05 24.52
CA ASP A 393 16.41 24.29 25.22
C ASP A 393 14.89 24.56 25.36
N ALA A 394 14.49 25.77 25.71
CA ALA A 394 13.08 26.14 25.82
C ALA A 394 12.30 26.07 24.48
N LYS A 395 12.99 26.01 23.33
CA LYS A 395 12.39 25.90 22.02
C LYS A 395 12.25 24.43 21.60
N GLY A 396 12.96 23.51 22.26
CA GLY A 396 13.00 22.11 21.95
C GLY A 396 14.41 21.60 21.57
N LEU A 397 14.48 20.43 20.94
CA LEU A 397 15.71 19.79 20.52
C LEU A 397 16.00 20.08 19.04
N THR A 398 17.01 20.89 18.76
CA THR A 398 17.46 21.16 17.38
C THR A 398 18.38 20.04 16.90
N ILE A 399 18.09 19.47 15.72
CA ILE A 399 18.84 18.38 15.11
C ILE A 399 18.97 18.56 13.60
N THR A 400 20.10 18.12 13.03
CA THR A 400 20.29 18.01 11.59
C THR A 400 20.04 16.55 11.16
N LEU A 401 19.10 16.36 10.24
CA LEU A 401 18.74 15.07 9.66
C LEU A 401 19.41 14.89 8.30
N ASN A 402 19.73 13.64 8.00
CA ASN A 402 20.11 13.14 6.68
C ASN A 402 19.42 11.79 6.45
N ASP A 403 19.79 11.04 5.42
CA ASP A 403 19.22 9.73 5.08
C ASP A 403 19.58 8.60 6.07
N THR A 404 20.41 8.91 7.08
CA THR A 404 20.91 7.97 8.08
C THR A 404 20.12 8.10 9.39
N PRO A 405 19.44 7.07 9.87
CA PRO A 405 18.74 7.10 11.14
C PRO A 405 19.66 7.39 12.32
N GLN A 406 19.22 8.26 13.22
CA GLN A 406 19.86 8.55 14.50
C GLN A 406 18.86 8.25 15.62
N TYR A 407 19.34 7.62 16.67
CA TYR A 407 18.54 7.34 17.87
C TYR A 407 18.84 8.39 18.95
N LEU A 408 17.78 8.95 19.53
CA LEU A 408 17.86 10.01 20.54
C LEU A 408 17.21 9.53 21.83
N VAL A 409 18.01 9.44 22.88
CA VAL A 409 17.61 8.93 24.19
C VAL A 409 17.74 10.08 25.21
N PRO A 410 16.63 10.58 25.79
CA PRO A 410 16.71 11.56 26.87
C PRO A 410 17.50 10.99 28.07
N GLU A 411 18.43 11.78 28.63
CA GLU A 411 19.17 11.38 29.83
C GLU A 411 18.34 11.47 31.13
N GLY A 412 17.10 11.95 31.05
CA GLY A 412 16.11 12.02 32.12
C GLY A 412 14.68 12.00 31.59
N ALA A 413 13.72 12.14 32.48
CA ALA A 413 12.31 12.22 32.09
C ALA A 413 12.07 13.45 31.20
N ASN A 414 11.47 13.24 30.03
CA ASN A 414 11.09 14.34 29.13
C ASN A 414 9.58 14.50 29.12
N ASP A 415 9.08 15.43 29.91
CA ASP A 415 7.64 15.61 30.14
C ASP A 415 6.87 15.94 28.87
N LEU A 416 7.42 16.80 27.98
CA LEU A 416 6.74 17.17 26.75
C LEU A 416 6.62 15.99 25.78
N LEU A 417 7.65 15.12 25.65
CA LEU A 417 7.58 13.91 24.85
C LEU A 417 6.62 12.88 25.46
N ARG A 418 6.54 12.77 26.79
CA ARG A 418 5.54 11.90 27.47
C ARG A 418 4.12 12.37 27.19
N ILE A 419 3.88 13.68 27.22
CA ILE A 419 2.59 14.29 26.84
C ILE A 419 2.30 14.01 25.36
N ALA A 420 3.28 14.18 24.48
CA ALA A 420 3.14 13.85 23.05
C ALA A 420 2.76 12.38 22.84
N ALA A 421 3.37 11.46 23.59
CA ALA A 421 3.05 10.03 23.54
C ALA A 421 1.61 9.75 24.00
N ALA A 422 1.15 10.42 25.05
CA ALA A 422 -0.21 10.26 25.59
C ALA A 422 -1.31 10.93 24.75
N TRP A 423 -0.93 11.77 23.81
CA TRP A 423 -1.88 12.42 22.89
C TRP A 423 -2.30 11.44 21.79
N GLN A 424 -3.43 10.77 21.96
CA GLN A 424 -3.91 9.75 21.06
C GLN A 424 -4.62 10.32 19.83
N ARG A 425 -4.44 9.65 18.67
CA ARG A 425 -5.27 9.86 17.49
C ARG A 425 -6.68 9.32 17.77
N ALA A 426 -7.69 10.16 17.61
CA ALA A 426 -9.02 9.66 17.31
C ALA A 426 -9.14 9.59 15.78
N PRO A 427 -9.46 8.43 15.18
CA PRO A 427 -9.84 8.39 13.78
C PRO A 427 -11.07 9.28 13.62
N MET A 428 -11.02 10.20 12.67
CA MET A 428 -12.14 11.07 12.38
C MET A 428 -12.73 10.67 11.04
N ASP A 429 -13.65 9.71 11.07
CA ASP A 429 -14.58 9.49 9.97
C ASP A 429 -15.70 10.52 10.06
N VAL A 430 -15.75 11.39 9.09
CA VAL A 430 -16.71 12.45 9.06
C VAL A 430 -17.70 12.23 7.91
N GLN A 431 -18.99 12.11 8.28
CA GLN A 431 -20.07 12.22 7.31
C GLN A 431 -20.41 13.69 7.08
N LEU A 432 -20.18 14.19 5.85
CA LEU A 432 -20.41 15.58 5.46
C LEU A 432 -21.88 16.04 5.41
N ARG A 433 -22.81 15.32 6.04
CA ARG A 433 -24.24 15.52 5.83
C ARG A 433 -24.87 16.80 6.38
N ALA A 434 -24.22 17.58 7.21
CA ALA A 434 -24.98 18.63 7.91
C ALA A 434 -24.27 19.92 8.27
N GLN A 435 -22.94 20.07 8.16
CA GLN A 435 -22.28 21.31 8.60
C GLN A 435 -21.09 21.70 7.71
N PRO A 436 -20.88 23.00 7.44
CA PRO A 436 -19.73 23.48 6.67
C PRO A 436 -18.42 23.45 7.44
N SER A 437 -18.46 23.18 8.73
CA SER A 437 -17.28 22.97 9.58
C SER A 437 -17.44 21.73 10.44
N LEU A 438 -16.36 21.00 10.60
CA LEU A 438 -16.29 19.81 11.45
C LEU A 438 -15.62 20.13 12.75
N ALA A 439 -16.27 19.70 13.84
CA ALA A 439 -15.62 19.65 15.13
C ALA A 439 -14.88 18.32 15.27
N GLY A 440 -13.56 18.36 15.22
CA GLY A 440 -12.72 17.24 15.61
C GLY A 440 -12.52 17.20 17.11
N LYS A 441 -12.37 16.01 17.66
CA LYS A 441 -12.08 15.80 19.07
C LYS A 441 -10.68 15.20 19.21
N LEU A 442 -9.80 15.90 19.91
CA LEU A 442 -8.48 15.40 20.27
C LEU A 442 -8.50 15.00 21.73
N SER A 443 -8.17 13.77 22.03
CA SER A 443 -8.08 13.31 23.41
C SER A 443 -6.65 13.34 23.89
N LEU A 444 -6.36 14.18 24.88
CA LEU A 444 -5.08 14.26 25.54
C LEU A 444 -5.23 13.79 26.99
N ARG A 445 -4.53 12.72 27.34
CA ARG A 445 -4.37 12.29 28.74
C ARG A 445 -3.13 12.94 29.33
N ASN A 446 -3.25 13.47 30.56
CA ASN A 446 -2.08 13.94 31.31
C ASN A 446 -1.33 12.72 31.92
N PRO A 447 -0.13 12.37 31.43
CA PRO A 447 0.64 11.24 31.96
C PRO A 447 1.51 11.63 33.16
N LEU A 448 1.53 12.91 33.54
CA LEU A 448 2.40 13.43 34.61
C LEU A 448 1.73 13.32 35.97
N ALA A 449 2.53 13.31 37.04
CA ALA A 449 2.06 13.32 38.41
C ALA A 449 1.60 14.72 38.89
N ARG A 450 1.66 15.75 38.04
CA ARG A 450 1.25 17.14 38.32
C ARG A 450 0.24 17.61 37.28
N PRO A 451 -0.61 18.62 37.64
CA PRO A 451 -1.51 19.22 36.67
C PRO A 451 -0.72 19.87 35.52
N ILE A 452 -1.31 19.87 34.32
CA ILE A 452 -0.84 20.60 33.14
C ILE A 452 -1.97 21.51 32.64
N ARG A 453 -1.62 22.56 31.90
CA ARG A 453 -2.60 23.41 31.23
C ARG A 453 -2.37 23.35 29.73
N VAL A 454 -3.43 23.09 28.98
CA VAL A 454 -3.38 22.86 27.53
C VAL A 454 -4.40 23.73 26.81
N SER A 455 -4.05 24.20 25.61
CA SER A 455 -4.96 24.94 24.73
C SER A 455 -4.70 24.64 23.26
N ASN A 456 -5.69 24.83 22.40
CA ASN A 456 -5.59 24.74 20.96
C ASN A 456 -6.06 26.05 20.28
N GLY A 457 -5.54 27.18 20.73
CA GLY A 457 -5.91 28.49 20.23
C GLY A 457 -7.03 29.19 21.01
N GLY A 458 -7.64 28.51 21.99
CA GLY A 458 -8.63 29.06 22.93
C GLY A 458 -8.12 29.18 24.35
N ALA A 459 -9.05 29.35 25.34
CA ALA A 459 -8.70 29.37 26.75
C ALA A 459 -8.03 28.07 27.19
N ALA A 460 -6.98 28.18 28.01
CA ALA A 460 -6.25 27.04 28.53
C ALA A 460 -7.10 26.23 29.54
N THR A 461 -7.14 24.91 29.35
CA THR A 461 -7.84 23.97 30.23
C THR A 461 -6.84 23.28 31.15
N GLU A 462 -7.11 23.20 32.44
CA GLU A 462 -6.33 22.43 33.40
C GLU A 462 -6.69 20.94 33.28
N VAL A 463 -5.67 20.09 33.20
CA VAL A 463 -5.79 18.63 33.12
C VAL A 463 -5.04 18.01 34.28
N LYS A 464 -5.75 17.45 35.25
CA LYS A 464 -5.18 16.82 36.44
C LYS A 464 -4.45 15.51 36.08
N PRO A 465 -3.55 15.00 36.93
CA PRO A 465 -2.87 13.73 36.73
C PRO A 465 -3.85 12.58 36.35
N GLY A 466 -3.52 11.85 35.30
CA GLY A 466 -4.33 10.75 34.79
C GLY A 466 -5.65 11.13 34.09
N GLN A 467 -6.07 12.40 34.18
CA GLN A 467 -7.27 12.90 33.53
C GLN A 467 -7.08 13.00 32.01
N THR A 468 -8.15 12.75 31.26
CA THR A 468 -8.23 12.97 29.81
C THR A 468 -9.07 14.20 29.52
N VAL A 469 -8.56 15.10 28.70
CA VAL A 469 -9.32 16.22 28.15
C VAL A 469 -9.59 16.01 26.67
N THR A 470 -10.73 16.48 26.20
CA THR A 470 -11.07 16.51 24.78
C THR A 470 -10.99 17.96 24.31
N LEU A 471 -10.06 18.24 23.40
CA LEU A 471 -9.92 19.54 22.76
C LEU A 471 -10.75 19.55 21.47
N ALA A 472 -11.68 20.50 21.36
CA ALA A 472 -12.44 20.69 20.13
C ALA A 472 -11.58 21.47 19.12
N THR A 473 -11.63 21.07 17.87
CA THR A 473 -11.03 21.79 16.76
C THR A 473 -12.02 21.85 15.60
N THR A 474 -12.00 22.94 14.83
CA THR A 474 -12.87 23.09 13.67
C THR A 474 -12.04 23.05 12.39
N PHE A 475 -12.53 22.35 11.40
CA PHE A 475 -11.92 22.26 10.07
C PHE A 475 -12.82 22.92 9.03
N ASP A 476 -12.20 23.59 8.09
CA ASP A 476 -12.87 24.02 6.88
C ASP A 476 -12.95 22.84 5.89
N LEU A 477 -14.11 22.19 5.84
CA LEU A 477 -14.37 21.04 4.96
C LEU A 477 -14.64 21.41 3.51
N MET A 478 -14.71 22.67 3.18
CA MET A 478 -14.98 23.15 1.82
C MET A 478 -13.90 22.74 0.81
N ARG A 479 -12.81 22.13 1.26
CA ARG A 479 -11.67 21.69 0.43
C ARG A 479 -11.45 20.18 0.37
N VAL A 480 -12.34 19.37 0.98
CA VAL A 480 -12.10 17.92 1.16
C VAL A 480 -12.89 17.12 0.13
N ALA A 481 -12.40 17.03 -1.11
CA ALA A 481 -12.85 16.01 -2.07
C ALA A 481 -12.12 14.67 -1.88
N GLU A 482 -10.97 14.67 -1.21
CA GLU A 482 -10.13 13.50 -0.89
C GLU A 482 -9.65 13.61 0.57
N PRO A 483 -9.12 12.52 1.16
CA PRO A 483 -8.52 12.59 2.49
C PRO A 483 -7.50 13.72 2.56
N VAL A 484 -7.68 14.63 3.51
CA VAL A 484 -6.78 15.79 3.71
C VAL A 484 -6.08 15.62 5.04
N ASP A 485 -4.77 15.79 5.02
CA ASP A 485 -3.96 15.85 6.22
C ASP A 485 -4.11 17.23 6.87
N VAL A 486 -4.71 17.23 8.04
CA VAL A 486 -4.91 18.44 8.84
C VAL A 486 -3.90 18.44 9.98
N ARG A 487 -3.11 19.51 10.10
CA ARG A 487 -2.20 19.73 11.21
C ARG A 487 -2.96 20.31 12.40
N LEU A 488 -2.94 19.60 13.50
CA LEU A 488 -3.56 19.99 14.75
C LEU A 488 -2.46 20.40 15.73
N GLU A 489 -2.63 21.53 16.41
CA GLU A 489 -1.66 22.04 17.36
C GLU A 489 -2.26 22.13 18.77
N CYS A 490 -1.45 21.82 19.77
CA CYS A 490 -1.77 21.94 21.17
C CYS A 490 -0.62 22.61 21.89
N GLN A 491 -0.91 23.72 22.58
CA GLN A 491 0.03 24.38 23.45
C GLN A 491 -0.02 23.76 24.85
N VAL A 492 1.14 23.39 25.39
CA VAL A 492 1.29 22.97 26.79
C VAL A 492 1.99 24.09 27.52
N GLU A 493 1.25 24.77 28.43
CA GLU A 493 1.71 25.98 29.12
C GLU A 493 3.03 25.73 29.87
N GLY A 494 4.02 26.56 29.60
CA GLY A 494 5.35 26.48 30.20
C GLY A 494 6.24 25.34 29.65
N MET A 495 5.79 24.54 28.64
CA MET A 495 6.57 23.43 28.08
C MET A 495 6.79 23.50 26.57
N GLY A 496 5.83 24.06 25.81
CA GLY A 496 5.95 24.21 24.38
C GLY A 496 4.71 23.78 23.58
N SER A 497 4.87 23.69 22.27
CA SER A 497 3.80 23.31 21.33
C SER A 497 4.00 21.90 20.84
N LEU A 498 2.91 21.14 20.76
CA LEU A 498 2.83 19.84 20.14
C LEU A 498 1.95 19.93 18.90
N ALA A 499 2.30 19.18 17.86
CA ALA A 499 1.48 19.05 16.66
C ALA A 499 1.25 17.58 16.28
N GLN A 500 0.09 17.30 15.71
CA GLN A 500 -0.21 16.03 15.06
C GLN A 500 -0.79 16.31 13.67
N VAL A 501 -0.47 15.44 12.71
CA VAL A 501 -1.17 15.40 11.43
C VAL A 501 -2.23 14.30 11.52
N VAL A 502 -3.47 14.68 11.29
CA VAL A 502 -4.62 13.78 11.26
C VAL A 502 -5.16 13.75 9.84
N SER A 503 -5.19 12.58 9.22
CA SER A 503 -5.86 12.41 7.94
C SER A 503 -7.35 12.39 8.17
N VAL A 504 -8.06 13.39 7.64
CA VAL A 504 -9.50 13.49 7.70
C VAL A 504 -10.07 12.96 6.41
N SER A 505 -10.69 11.78 6.44
CA SER A 505 -11.47 11.27 5.33
C SER A 505 -12.92 11.71 5.49
N ALA A 506 -13.43 12.42 4.48
CA ALA A 506 -14.84 12.72 4.41
C ALA A 506 -15.51 11.64 3.55
N THR A 507 -16.43 10.88 4.13
CA THR A 507 -17.32 10.03 3.33
C THR A 507 -18.33 10.94 2.68
N ASN A 508 -18.09 11.30 1.42
CA ASN A 508 -19.05 12.09 0.65
C ASN A 508 -20.20 11.16 0.22
N PRO A 509 -21.46 11.47 0.58
CA PRO A 509 -22.60 10.68 0.14
C PRO A 509 -22.82 10.75 -1.38
N LEU A 510 -22.29 11.78 -2.03
CA LEU A 510 -22.39 11.97 -3.47
C LEU A 510 -21.00 11.97 -4.09
N ARG A 511 -20.92 11.49 -5.33
CA ARG A 511 -19.74 11.63 -6.19
C ARG A 511 -20.16 12.40 -7.42
N VAL A 512 -19.26 13.24 -7.92
CA VAL A 512 -19.49 13.97 -9.16
C VAL A 512 -18.31 13.76 -10.08
N ALA A 513 -18.59 13.47 -11.32
CA ALA A 513 -17.63 13.48 -12.40
C ALA A 513 -18.16 14.34 -13.54
N PHE A 514 -17.28 15.06 -14.21
CA PHE A 514 -17.60 15.75 -15.45
C PHE A 514 -16.47 15.54 -16.45
N GLY A 515 -16.85 15.33 -17.68
CA GLY A 515 -15.91 15.09 -18.77
C GLY A 515 -15.86 16.29 -19.73
N PRO A 516 -15.05 16.14 -20.81
CA PRO A 516 -14.96 17.15 -21.84
C PRO A 516 -16.33 17.42 -22.44
N PRO A 517 -16.60 18.68 -22.87
CA PRO A 517 -17.79 18.99 -23.61
C PRO A 517 -17.91 18.14 -24.88
N ILE A 518 -19.08 17.59 -25.13
CA ILE A 518 -19.38 16.78 -26.30
C ILE A 518 -20.66 17.32 -26.96
N GLY A 519 -20.66 17.55 -28.27
CA GLY A 519 -21.81 18.00 -29.01
C GLY A 519 -22.43 19.31 -28.51
N GLY A 520 -21.59 20.23 -28.00
CA GLY A 520 -22.04 21.48 -27.41
C GLY A 520 -22.72 21.35 -26.04
N ARG A 521 -22.47 20.26 -25.32
CA ARG A 521 -23.00 20.01 -23.98
C ARG A 521 -21.88 19.65 -23.00
N LEU A 522 -21.98 20.12 -21.77
CA LEU A 522 -21.23 19.66 -20.64
C LEU A 522 -22.05 18.58 -19.90
N ILE A 523 -21.45 17.43 -19.69
CA ILE A 523 -22.09 16.32 -18.98
C ILE A 523 -21.55 16.26 -17.57
N VAL A 524 -22.43 16.41 -16.58
CA VAL A 524 -22.12 16.24 -15.16
C VAL A 524 -22.85 15.00 -14.68
N ARG A 525 -22.10 13.99 -14.27
CA ARG A 525 -22.62 12.77 -13.69
C ARG A 525 -22.57 12.86 -12.18
N VAL A 526 -23.70 12.67 -11.52
CA VAL A 526 -23.81 12.64 -10.07
C VAL A 526 -24.14 11.20 -9.66
N GLU A 527 -23.30 10.62 -8.81
CA GLU A 527 -23.53 9.30 -8.23
C GLU A 527 -23.94 9.44 -6.77
N ASN A 528 -24.89 8.62 -6.35
CA ASN A 528 -25.38 8.49 -4.98
C ASN A 528 -25.14 7.05 -4.49
N PRO A 529 -23.93 6.69 -4.03
CA PRO A 529 -23.60 5.35 -3.62
C PRO A 529 -24.44 4.82 -2.44
N THR A 530 -24.99 5.73 -1.63
CA THR A 530 -25.81 5.34 -0.47
C THR A 530 -27.21 4.88 -0.87
N GLY A 531 -27.68 5.24 -2.07
CA GLY A 531 -29.05 4.98 -2.50
C GLY A 531 -30.14 5.69 -1.68
N GLU A 532 -29.78 6.62 -0.80
CA GLU A 532 -30.77 7.40 -0.04
C GLU A 532 -31.40 8.48 -0.92
N ALA A 533 -32.65 8.83 -0.65
CA ALA A 533 -33.31 9.93 -1.33
C ALA A 533 -32.56 11.25 -1.09
N PHE A 534 -32.33 12.01 -2.15
CA PHE A 534 -31.63 13.30 -2.08
C PHE A 534 -32.26 14.30 -3.03
N LYS A 535 -32.40 15.55 -2.59
CA LYS A 535 -32.79 16.69 -3.44
C LYS A 535 -31.82 17.83 -3.23
N GLY A 536 -31.41 18.45 -4.34
CA GLY A 536 -30.48 19.55 -4.29
C GLY A 536 -30.20 20.19 -5.63
N VAL A 537 -29.16 21.01 -5.65
CA VAL A 537 -28.73 21.78 -6.82
C VAL A 537 -27.27 21.53 -7.09
N VAL A 538 -26.96 21.18 -8.32
CA VAL A 538 -25.58 21.18 -8.84
C VAL A 538 -25.31 22.58 -9.38
N ARG A 539 -24.22 23.18 -8.90
CA ARG A 539 -23.78 24.53 -9.31
C ARG A 539 -22.39 24.46 -9.93
N LEU A 540 -22.27 25.01 -11.13
CA LEU A 540 -20.97 25.20 -11.78
C LEU A 540 -20.30 26.45 -11.19
N THR A 541 -19.01 26.33 -10.81
CA THR A 541 -18.21 27.40 -10.22
C THR A 541 -16.92 27.63 -11.01
N ASP A 542 -16.34 28.83 -10.88
CA ASP A 542 -15.06 29.20 -11.53
C ASP A 542 -15.00 28.89 -13.03
N VAL A 543 -16.13 29.07 -13.72
CA VAL A 543 -16.28 28.71 -15.12
C VAL A 543 -15.50 29.67 -16.00
N GLN A 544 -14.56 29.15 -16.78
CA GLN A 544 -13.79 29.91 -17.77
C GLN A 544 -13.67 29.09 -19.07
N GLY A 545 -13.68 29.75 -20.20
CA GLY A 545 -13.47 29.09 -21.50
C GLY A 545 -14.70 28.39 -22.08
N ILE A 546 -15.66 27.99 -21.25
CA ILE A 546 -16.98 27.50 -21.65
C ILE A 546 -18.07 28.52 -21.24
N VAL A 547 -19.18 28.51 -21.96
CA VAL A 547 -20.34 29.37 -21.68
C VAL A 547 -21.57 28.48 -21.50
N PRO A 548 -21.83 27.98 -20.28
CA PRO A 548 -23.00 27.15 -20.03
C PRO A 548 -24.28 27.97 -20.11
N SER A 549 -25.33 27.38 -20.66
CA SER A 549 -26.66 28.00 -20.75
C SER A 549 -27.29 28.25 -19.38
N THR A 550 -26.88 27.50 -18.38
CA THR A 550 -27.22 27.67 -16.97
C THR A 550 -26.02 27.28 -16.10
N ALA A 551 -25.81 28.03 -15.02
CA ALA A 551 -24.80 27.71 -14.03
C ALA A 551 -25.33 26.75 -12.94
N THR A 552 -26.60 26.39 -12.95
CA THR A 552 -27.26 25.56 -11.95
C THR A 552 -28.20 24.55 -12.57
N ALA A 553 -28.28 23.36 -12.00
CA ALA A 553 -29.26 22.35 -12.38
C ALA A 553 -29.75 21.59 -11.14
N ASN A 554 -31.06 21.30 -11.10
CA ASN A 554 -31.61 20.49 -10.01
C ASN A 554 -31.18 19.02 -10.14
N VAL A 555 -30.91 18.40 -9.01
CA VAL A 555 -30.63 16.96 -8.91
C VAL A 555 -31.55 16.36 -7.85
N GLU A 556 -32.25 15.31 -8.22
CA GLU A 556 -33.12 14.57 -7.30
C GLU A 556 -32.90 13.09 -7.49
N PHE A 557 -32.61 12.39 -6.39
CA PHE A 557 -32.52 10.94 -6.31
C PHE A 557 -33.71 10.41 -5.53
N GLN A 558 -34.40 9.44 -6.10
CA GLN A 558 -35.37 8.63 -5.36
C GLN A 558 -34.61 7.56 -4.55
N SER A 559 -35.23 7.00 -3.51
CA SER A 559 -34.66 5.89 -2.75
C SER A 559 -34.27 4.73 -3.68
N GLY A 560 -33.06 4.24 -3.57
CA GLY A 560 -32.48 3.19 -4.42
C GLY A 560 -31.85 3.68 -5.73
N GLN A 561 -32.06 4.93 -6.12
CA GLN A 561 -31.43 5.50 -7.31
C GLN A 561 -29.99 5.89 -7.03
N GLN A 562 -29.06 5.35 -7.83
CA GLN A 562 -27.62 5.50 -7.57
C GLN A 562 -26.91 6.47 -8.52
N GLU A 563 -27.55 6.89 -9.60
CA GLU A 563 -26.90 7.74 -10.60
C GLU A 563 -27.87 8.69 -11.28
N LYS A 564 -27.40 9.89 -11.58
CA LYS A 564 -28.04 10.88 -12.46
C LYS A 564 -27.03 11.59 -13.34
N THR A 565 -27.41 11.78 -14.60
CA THR A 565 -26.68 12.61 -15.56
C THR A 565 -27.38 13.93 -15.75
N ILE A 566 -26.64 15.02 -15.63
CA ILE A 566 -27.07 16.38 -15.86
C ILE A 566 -26.41 16.89 -17.13
N GLU A 567 -27.19 17.32 -18.11
CA GLU A 567 -26.70 17.91 -19.35
C GLU A 567 -26.86 19.43 -19.28
N VAL A 568 -25.76 20.15 -19.46
CA VAL A 568 -25.74 21.60 -19.54
C VAL A 568 -25.35 22.01 -20.95
N ALA A 569 -26.25 22.64 -21.68
CA ALA A 569 -25.94 23.14 -23.01
C ALA A 569 -24.91 24.27 -22.96
N LEU A 570 -24.01 24.31 -23.92
CA LEU A 570 -23.01 25.35 -24.06
C LEU A 570 -23.30 26.22 -25.27
N SER A 571 -23.20 27.54 -25.09
CA SER A 571 -23.37 28.50 -26.19
C SER A 571 -22.14 28.53 -27.12
N ASN A 572 -20.97 28.08 -26.65
CA ASN A 572 -19.75 27.94 -27.42
C ASN A 572 -19.38 26.47 -27.60
N SER A 573 -19.46 25.97 -28.82
CA SER A 573 -19.23 24.55 -29.15
C SER A 573 -17.78 24.19 -29.40
N ARG A 574 -16.86 25.15 -29.55
CA ARG A 574 -15.46 24.91 -29.85
C ARG A 574 -14.56 25.50 -28.76
N VAL A 575 -14.26 24.68 -27.77
CA VAL A 575 -13.46 25.10 -26.64
C VAL A 575 -12.19 24.30 -26.59
N LYS A 576 -11.02 24.98 -26.70
CA LYS A 576 -9.71 24.33 -26.60
C LYS A 576 -9.27 24.13 -25.16
N SER A 577 -9.53 25.10 -24.30
CA SER A 577 -9.17 25.04 -22.87
C SER A 577 -10.29 25.64 -22.03
N TYR A 578 -10.56 25.03 -20.88
CA TYR A 578 -11.55 25.53 -19.95
C TYR A 578 -11.19 25.20 -18.50
N ARG A 579 -11.80 25.94 -17.58
CA ARG A 579 -11.74 25.65 -16.13
C ARG A 579 -13.14 25.54 -15.60
N LEU A 580 -13.32 24.65 -14.66
CA LEU A 580 -14.62 24.36 -14.07
C LEU A 580 -14.46 23.73 -12.69
N GLY A 581 -15.24 24.23 -11.73
CA GLY A 581 -15.51 23.61 -10.44
C GLY A 581 -16.98 23.22 -10.34
N VAL A 582 -17.31 22.30 -9.47
CA VAL A 582 -18.69 21.86 -9.22
C VAL A 582 -18.99 21.87 -7.73
N ARG A 583 -20.14 22.43 -7.34
CA ARG A 583 -20.70 22.34 -5.99
C ARG A 583 -22.04 21.62 -6.05
N VAL A 584 -22.33 20.81 -5.05
CA VAL A 584 -23.66 20.24 -4.83
C VAL A 584 -24.18 20.76 -3.50
N GLU A 585 -25.34 21.36 -3.52
CA GLU A 585 -26.03 21.92 -2.35
C GLU A 585 -27.39 21.20 -2.18
N ASP A 586 -27.84 20.98 -0.94
CA ASP A 586 -29.18 20.45 -0.68
C ASP A 586 -30.26 21.53 -0.82
N GLU A 587 -31.53 21.18 -0.65
CA GLU A 587 -32.67 22.12 -0.76
C GLU A 587 -32.61 23.30 0.24
N GLN A 588 -31.85 23.16 1.34
CA GLN A 588 -31.64 24.21 2.30
C GLN A 588 -30.37 25.04 2.00
N GLY A 589 -29.74 24.83 0.84
CA GLY A 589 -28.48 25.50 0.46
C GLY A 589 -27.26 25.03 1.21
N ARG A 590 -27.33 23.91 1.95
CA ARG A 590 -26.19 23.34 2.65
C ARG A 590 -25.30 22.58 1.68
N LEU A 591 -24.02 22.86 1.76
CA LEU A 591 -23.02 22.25 0.91
C LEU A 591 -22.90 20.73 1.16
N GLN A 592 -23.02 19.94 0.12
CA GLN A 592 -22.90 18.48 0.17
C GLN A 592 -21.61 17.98 -0.50
N LEU A 593 -21.12 18.71 -1.50
CA LEU A 593 -19.91 18.35 -2.25
C LEU A 593 -19.29 19.57 -2.92
N VAL A 594 -17.97 19.65 -2.91
CA VAL A 594 -17.19 20.55 -3.77
C VAL A 594 -16.16 19.74 -4.54
N LEU A 595 -16.20 19.82 -5.86
CA LEU A 595 -15.05 19.48 -6.68
C LEU A 595 -14.24 20.74 -6.94
N PRO A 596 -12.94 20.73 -6.62
CA PRO A 596 -12.06 21.85 -6.90
C PRO A 596 -12.03 22.16 -8.40
N THR A 597 -11.73 23.40 -8.72
CA THR A 597 -11.59 23.84 -10.11
C THR A 597 -10.48 23.05 -10.80
N ALA A 598 -10.84 22.31 -11.84
CA ALA A 598 -9.90 21.66 -12.75
C ALA A 598 -9.68 22.50 -14.00
N ALA A 599 -8.43 22.63 -14.43
CA ALA A 599 -8.09 23.20 -15.74
C ALA A 599 -7.95 22.05 -16.74
N MET A 600 -8.67 22.14 -17.86
CA MET A 600 -8.69 21.11 -18.89
C MET A 600 -8.33 21.69 -20.24
N THR A 601 -7.54 20.94 -21.01
CA THR A 601 -7.18 21.30 -22.39
C THR A 601 -7.49 20.15 -23.32
N LEU A 602 -8.25 20.41 -24.37
CA LEU A 602 -8.60 19.43 -25.39
C LEU A 602 -7.33 19.00 -26.15
N VAL A 603 -7.10 17.69 -26.17
CA VAL A 603 -5.99 17.09 -26.95
C VAL A 603 -6.33 17.18 -28.45
N ASP A 604 -7.53 16.75 -28.80
CA ASP A 604 -8.08 16.81 -30.15
C ASP A 604 -9.59 16.73 -30.12
N ASP A 605 -10.25 17.36 -31.11
CA ASP A 605 -11.70 17.30 -31.31
C ASP A 605 -12.04 16.14 -32.26
N PHE A 606 -12.43 15.01 -31.70
CA PHE A 606 -12.77 13.83 -32.49
C PHE A 606 -14.03 13.99 -33.33
N SER A 607 -14.89 14.95 -32.99
CA SER A 607 -16.11 15.22 -33.77
C SER A 607 -15.86 15.80 -35.18
N ARG A 608 -14.65 16.33 -35.41
CA ARG A 608 -14.26 16.91 -36.71
C ARG A 608 -13.90 15.87 -37.77
N TYR A 609 -13.67 14.64 -37.37
CA TYR A 609 -13.24 13.61 -38.30
C TYR A 609 -14.37 12.95 -39.05
N THR A 610 -14.10 12.58 -40.31
CA THR A 610 -14.90 11.67 -41.10
C THR A 610 -14.17 10.32 -41.22
N PRO A 611 -14.80 9.24 -41.68
CA PRO A 611 -14.11 7.97 -41.93
C PRO A 611 -12.88 8.11 -42.81
N GLU A 612 -12.87 9.03 -43.77
CA GLU A 612 -11.78 9.27 -44.72
C GLU A 612 -10.64 10.09 -44.11
N THR A 613 -10.93 10.95 -43.14
CA THR A 613 -9.95 11.92 -42.60
C THR A 613 -9.31 11.49 -41.29
N VAL A 614 -9.85 10.48 -40.61
CA VAL A 614 -9.34 10.04 -39.30
C VAL A 614 -7.87 9.59 -39.35
N ALA A 615 -7.45 8.94 -40.43
CA ALA A 615 -6.08 8.45 -40.61
C ALA A 615 -5.02 9.55 -40.70
N ALA A 616 -5.42 10.79 -41.01
CA ALA A 616 -4.50 11.94 -41.00
C ALA A 616 -4.07 12.35 -39.57
N GLY A 617 -4.91 12.09 -38.56
CA GLY A 617 -4.64 12.41 -37.16
C GLY A 617 -4.26 11.19 -36.34
N TRP A 618 -4.93 10.07 -36.55
CA TRP A 618 -4.90 8.93 -35.66
C TRP A 618 -4.82 7.59 -36.39
N ARG A 619 -4.01 6.66 -35.87
CA ARG A 619 -3.88 5.30 -36.39
C ARG A 619 -3.84 4.27 -35.27
N MET A 620 -4.29 3.05 -35.64
CA MET A 620 -4.17 1.88 -34.77
C MET A 620 -2.93 1.05 -35.12
N PHE A 621 -2.27 0.58 -34.08
CA PHE A 621 -1.16 -0.37 -34.17
C PHE A 621 -1.44 -1.53 -33.22
N ALA A 622 -0.84 -2.70 -33.48
CA ALA A 622 -0.90 -3.85 -32.59
C ALA A 622 0.54 -4.29 -32.25
N ASP A 623 0.73 -4.62 -30.97
CA ASP A 623 1.99 -5.15 -30.43
C ASP A 623 1.68 -6.29 -29.44
N GLY A 624 2.70 -6.81 -28.77
CA GLY A 624 2.61 -7.96 -27.86
C GLY A 624 3.07 -9.25 -28.53
N ASP A 625 2.54 -10.41 -28.13
CA ASP A 625 2.97 -11.69 -28.65
C ASP A 625 2.73 -11.76 -30.19
N ALA A 626 3.81 -11.92 -30.94
CA ALA A 626 3.77 -12.00 -32.41
C ALA A 626 2.97 -13.21 -32.92
N LYS A 627 2.85 -14.27 -32.11
CA LYS A 627 2.07 -15.47 -32.42
C LYS A 627 0.57 -15.26 -32.31
N VAL A 628 0.12 -14.21 -31.63
CA VAL A 628 -1.30 -13.87 -31.45
C VAL A 628 -1.73 -12.99 -32.60
N ALA A 629 -2.51 -13.53 -33.51
CA ALA A 629 -3.09 -12.78 -34.63
C ALA A 629 -4.09 -11.72 -34.12
N SER A 630 -4.05 -10.53 -34.70
CA SER A 630 -4.96 -9.44 -34.36
C SER A 630 -5.41 -8.65 -35.57
N THR A 631 -6.61 -8.05 -35.46
CA THR A 631 -7.09 -7.02 -36.36
C THR A 631 -7.49 -5.79 -35.57
N GLN A 632 -7.18 -4.59 -36.05
CA GLN A 632 -7.52 -3.33 -35.40
C GLN A 632 -7.74 -2.23 -36.43
N THR A 633 -8.81 -1.46 -36.21
CA THR A 633 -9.15 -0.31 -37.06
C THR A 633 -9.66 0.85 -36.20
N VAL A 634 -9.46 2.06 -36.68
CA VAL A 634 -10.11 3.26 -36.16
C VAL A 634 -10.82 3.99 -37.27
N THR A 635 -12.04 4.42 -37.01
CA THR A 635 -12.84 5.23 -37.94
C THR A 635 -13.66 6.25 -37.16
N SER A 636 -14.13 7.28 -37.84
CA SER A 636 -15.13 8.20 -37.27
C SER A 636 -16.54 7.59 -37.45
N ALA A 637 -17.32 7.62 -36.40
CA ALA A 637 -18.70 7.13 -36.41
C ALA A 637 -19.58 7.93 -35.46
N PRO A 638 -20.90 8.02 -35.73
CA PRO A 638 -21.85 8.58 -34.78
C PRO A 638 -21.77 7.83 -33.42
N ALA A 639 -21.89 8.58 -32.35
CA ALA A 639 -21.92 7.99 -31.00
C ALA A 639 -23.12 7.03 -30.82
N PRO A 640 -22.95 5.86 -30.20
CA PRO A 640 -24.04 4.92 -29.90
C PRO A 640 -25.19 5.57 -29.13
N ALA A 641 -26.39 4.99 -29.23
CA ALA A 641 -27.58 5.44 -28.50
C ALA A 641 -27.35 5.49 -26.98
N GLY A 642 -27.96 6.43 -26.29
CA GLY A 642 -27.69 6.67 -24.85
C GLY A 642 -26.37 7.39 -24.56
N SER A 643 -25.74 7.87 -25.64
CA SER A 643 -24.51 8.65 -25.53
C SER A 643 -24.80 10.04 -24.94
N PRO A 644 -23.94 10.54 -24.03
CA PRO A 644 -23.87 11.95 -23.70
C PRO A 644 -23.53 12.81 -24.95
N ALA A 645 -23.02 12.17 -26.01
CA ALA A 645 -22.65 12.79 -27.29
C ALA A 645 -23.67 12.54 -28.42
N ALA A 646 -24.95 12.29 -28.12
CA ALA A 646 -25.97 12.03 -29.14
C ALA A 646 -25.89 13.05 -30.28
N GLY A 647 -25.65 12.59 -31.52
CA GLY A 647 -25.51 13.41 -32.71
C GLY A 647 -24.09 13.95 -32.97
N ALA A 648 -23.10 13.69 -32.16
CA ALA A 648 -21.70 13.99 -32.45
C ALA A 648 -20.91 12.76 -32.93
N ASN A 649 -19.93 12.98 -33.81
CA ASN A 649 -19.01 11.90 -34.18
C ASN A 649 -18.01 11.61 -33.04
N THR A 650 -17.64 10.35 -32.93
CA THR A 650 -16.62 9.84 -31.99
C THR A 650 -15.64 8.95 -32.76
N LEU A 651 -14.53 8.58 -32.18
CA LEU A 651 -13.69 7.53 -32.76
C LEU A 651 -14.23 6.15 -32.36
N LYS A 652 -14.61 5.36 -33.35
CA LYS A 652 -14.92 3.95 -33.22
C LYS A 652 -13.63 3.15 -33.39
N ILE A 653 -13.26 2.36 -32.36
CA ILE A 653 -12.13 1.45 -32.38
C ILE A 653 -12.67 0.04 -32.41
N ALA A 654 -12.44 -0.68 -33.52
CA ALA A 654 -12.76 -2.09 -33.65
C ALA A 654 -11.46 -2.90 -33.55
N TYR A 655 -11.45 -3.91 -32.71
CA TYR A 655 -10.25 -4.74 -32.49
C TYR A 655 -10.60 -6.17 -32.13
N ARG A 656 -9.80 -7.12 -32.61
CA ARG A 656 -9.88 -8.54 -32.26
C ARG A 656 -8.50 -9.12 -32.15
N TRP A 657 -8.31 -10.08 -31.25
CA TRP A 657 -7.18 -10.99 -31.23
C TRP A 657 -7.58 -12.37 -30.74
N ALA A 658 -6.78 -13.38 -31.11
CA ALA A 658 -6.90 -14.75 -30.60
C ALA A 658 -6.57 -14.79 -29.09
N ASP A 659 -6.82 -15.94 -28.45
CA ASP A 659 -6.41 -16.12 -27.06
C ASP A 659 -4.88 -15.97 -26.93
N GLY A 660 -4.48 -15.29 -25.89
CA GLY A 660 -3.09 -14.91 -25.62
C GLY A 660 -2.94 -13.43 -25.34
N TRP A 661 -1.73 -13.03 -24.96
CA TRP A 661 -1.46 -11.65 -24.62
C TRP A 661 -1.25 -10.78 -25.87
N LYS A 662 -2.07 -9.74 -26.00
CA LYS A 662 -2.00 -8.77 -27.08
C LYS A 662 -2.42 -7.40 -26.55
N PHE A 663 -1.96 -6.34 -27.24
CA PHE A 663 -2.48 -5.00 -27.05
C PHE A 663 -2.56 -4.24 -28.37
N VAL A 664 -3.50 -3.30 -28.42
CA VAL A 664 -3.68 -2.39 -29.56
C VAL A 664 -3.53 -0.96 -29.08
N ARG A 665 -3.00 -0.09 -29.92
CA ARG A 665 -2.64 1.29 -29.59
C ARG A 665 -3.26 2.28 -30.56
N LEU A 666 -3.97 3.27 -30.03
CA LEU A 666 -4.38 4.47 -30.77
C LEU A 666 -3.26 5.52 -30.59
N ALA A 667 -2.56 5.82 -31.66
CA ALA A 667 -1.43 6.74 -31.61
C ALA A 667 -1.60 7.92 -32.59
N PRO A 668 -1.11 9.15 -32.25
CA PRO A 668 -1.17 10.29 -33.11
C PRO A 668 -0.18 10.15 -34.28
N THR A 669 -0.64 10.44 -35.49
CA THR A 669 0.19 10.47 -36.70
C THR A 669 0.75 11.83 -36.99
N ALA A 670 -0.02 12.88 -36.76
CA ALA A 670 0.38 14.26 -37.00
C ALA A 670 1.29 14.80 -35.89
N ALA A 671 2.39 15.46 -36.27
CA ALA A 671 3.38 16.01 -35.31
C ALA A 671 2.76 16.95 -34.24
N PRO A 672 1.82 17.86 -34.57
CA PRO A 672 1.20 18.73 -33.59
C PRO A 672 0.42 17.96 -32.50
N LEU A 673 -0.18 16.79 -32.84
CA LEU A 673 -0.95 15.97 -31.90
C LEU A 673 -0.06 15.19 -30.94
N LYS A 674 1.25 15.07 -31.23
CA LYS A 674 2.20 14.37 -30.34
C LYS A 674 2.61 15.22 -29.14
N LYS A 675 2.49 16.53 -29.22
CA LYS A 675 2.95 17.45 -28.17
C LYS A 675 2.02 17.47 -26.98
N ILE A 676 2.60 17.47 -25.79
CA ILE A 676 1.90 17.69 -24.52
C ILE A 676 2.52 18.93 -23.87
N ASP A 677 1.71 19.99 -23.69
CA ASP A 677 2.16 21.23 -23.07
C ASP A 677 1.97 21.17 -21.54
N GLY A 678 2.92 21.79 -20.81
CA GLY A 678 2.85 21.89 -19.36
C GLY A 678 3.09 20.57 -18.61
N LYS A 679 2.48 20.45 -17.44
CA LYS A 679 2.58 19.25 -16.55
C LYS A 679 1.19 18.76 -16.20
N PRO A 680 0.47 18.08 -17.09
CA PRO A 680 -0.85 17.56 -16.80
C PRO A 680 -0.77 16.43 -15.77
N LYS A 681 -1.83 16.30 -14.97
CA LYS A 681 -1.99 15.25 -13.94
C LYS A 681 -2.65 13.97 -14.48
N ALA A 682 -3.55 14.13 -15.47
CA ALA A 682 -4.29 13.00 -16.03
C ALA A 682 -4.76 13.27 -17.47
N LEU A 683 -5.07 12.17 -18.17
CA LEU A 683 -5.87 12.14 -19.39
C LEU A 683 -7.29 11.77 -19.04
N GLY A 684 -8.26 12.62 -19.39
CA GLY A 684 -9.69 12.36 -19.24
C GLY A 684 -10.37 12.10 -20.59
N LEU A 685 -11.22 11.08 -20.67
CA LEU A 685 -11.98 10.78 -21.89
C LEU A 685 -13.26 9.98 -21.60
N TRP A 686 -14.29 10.17 -22.47
CA TRP A 686 -15.47 9.31 -22.49
C TRP A 686 -15.19 8.05 -23.30
N VAL A 687 -15.51 6.88 -22.74
CA VAL A 687 -15.36 5.58 -23.40
C VAL A 687 -16.68 4.81 -23.34
N TYR A 688 -17.20 4.41 -24.51
CA TYR A 688 -18.28 3.43 -24.60
C TYR A 688 -17.65 2.03 -24.56
N GLY A 689 -17.72 1.41 -23.40
CA GLY A 689 -17.09 0.13 -23.11
C GLY A 689 -17.91 -1.06 -23.60
N ASN A 690 -17.25 -2.21 -23.75
CA ASN A 690 -17.81 -3.48 -24.20
C ASN A 690 -17.67 -4.62 -23.18
N ASP A 691 -17.32 -4.30 -21.92
CA ASP A 691 -17.10 -5.26 -20.83
C ASP A 691 -16.05 -6.35 -21.14
N SER A 692 -15.06 -6.00 -21.95
CA SER A 692 -14.01 -6.95 -22.38
C SER A 692 -13.05 -7.35 -21.28
N GLN A 693 -13.07 -6.72 -20.14
CA GLN A 693 -12.08 -6.87 -19.05
C GLN A 693 -10.66 -6.43 -19.44
N HIS A 694 -10.49 -5.80 -20.61
CA HIS A 694 -9.20 -5.25 -21.02
C HIS A 694 -8.86 -3.99 -20.24
N VAL A 695 -7.56 -3.73 -20.05
CA VAL A 695 -7.07 -2.55 -19.34
C VAL A 695 -6.85 -1.42 -20.33
N LEU A 696 -7.36 -0.25 -19.98
CA LEU A 696 -7.09 0.99 -20.71
C LEU A 696 -5.84 1.64 -20.11
N ARG A 697 -4.84 1.96 -20.94
CA ARG A 697 -3.58 2.62 -20.56
C ARG A 697 -3.25 3.72 -21.56
N LEU A 698 -2.18 4.46 -21.30
CA LEU A 698 -1.56 5.37 -22.25
C LEU A 698 -0.04 5.18 -22.26
N ARG A 699 0.66 5.82 -23.21
CA ARG A 699 2.13 5.91 -23.21
C ARG A 699 2.56 7.33 -23.52
N ILE A 700 3.50 7.82 -22.73
CA ILE A 700 4.20 9.08 -22.98
C ILE A 700 5.70 8.81 -23.08
N ILE A 701 6.38 9.69 -23.80
CA ILE A 701 7.84 9.71 -23.86
C ILE A 701 8.29 11.07 -23.31
N ASP A 702 9.23 11.05 -22.39
CA ASP A 702 9.79 12.25 -21.76
C ASP A 702 10.94 12.86 -22.57
N SER A 703 11.53 13.95 -22.06
CA SER A 703 12.60 14.67 -22.74
C SER A 703 13.91 13.88 -22.86
N THR A 704 14.13 12.86 -22.05
CA THR A 704 15.30 11.97 -22.11
C THR A 704 15.10 10.81 -23.09
N GLY A 705 13.88 10.61 -23.58
CA GLY A 705 13.47 9.44 -24.36
C GLY A 705 12.97 8.27 -23.53
N GLN A 706 12.80 8.43 -22.22
CA GLN A 706 12.21 7.43 -21.36
C GLN A 706 10.71 7.35 -21.63
N THR A 707 10.21 6.12 -21.83
CA THR A 707 8.80 5.84 -22.03
C THR A 707 8.16 5.49 -20.70
N PHE A 708 6.98 6.05 -20.41
CA PHE A 708 6.13 5.70 -19.27
C PHE A 708 4.80 5.12 -19.77
N GLN A 709 4.33 4.08 -19.09
CA GLN A 709 3.04 3.44 -19.34
C GLN A 709 2.18 3.40 -18.08
N PRO A 710 1.51 4.50 -17.73
CA PRO A 710 0.61 4.54 -16.58
C PRO A 710 -0.53 3.52 -16.69
N ASN A 711 -0.88 2.95 -15.54
CA ASN A 711 -2.01 2.04 -15.42
C ASN A 711 -3.31 2.84 -15.37
N GLY A 712 -4.25 2.48 -16.21
CA GLY A 712 -5.61 3.02 -16.21
C GLY A 712 -6.63 1.99 -15.71
N THR A 713 -7.87 2.21 -16.09
CA THR A 713 -9.02 1.43 -15.63
C THR A 713 -9.23 0.17 -16.45
N ARG A 714 -9.60 -0.94 -15.80
CA ARG A 714 -10.11 -2.15 -16.46
C ARG A 714 -11.53 -1.92 -16.95
N MET A 715 -11.81 -2.31 -18.18
CA MET A 715 -13.11 -2.09 -18.84
C MET A 715 -14.11 -3.17 -18.42
N THR A 716 -14.77 -2.94 -17.27
CA THR A 716 -15.77 -3.81 -16.62
C THR A 716 -17.20 -3.29 -16.80
N TRP A 717 -17.47 -2.54 -17.87
CA TRP A 717 -18.77 -1.91 -18.13
C TRP A 717 -19.17 -1.99 -19.59
N LYS A 718 -20.48 -1.94 -19.83
CA LYS A 718 -21.09 -1.68 -21.13
C LYS A 718 -21.71 -0.29 -21.14
N GLY A 719 -21.59 0.43 -22.26
CA GLY A 719 -22.11 1.79 -22.38
C GLY A 719 -21.07 2.87 -22.05
N TRP A 720 -21.53 4.12 -21.90
CA TRP A 720 -20.65 5.27 -21.70
C TRP A 720 -20.19 5.41 -20.26
N ARG A 721 -18.88 5.61 -20.10
CA ARG A 721 -18.24 5.95 -18.83
C ARG A 721 -17.15 6.99 -19.06
N TYR A 722 -17.07 7.99 -18.20
CA TYR A 722 -15.90 8.87 -18.13
C TYR A 722 -14.79 8.18 -17.37
N VAL A 723 -13.58 8.19 -17.93
CA VAL A 723 -12.39 7.60 -17.35
C VAL A 723 -11.26 8.62 -17.28
N GLU A 724 -10.48 8.56 -16.22
CA GLU A 724 -9.25 9.32 -16.05
C GLU A 724 -8.08 8.34 -15.93
N ILE A 725 -7.00 8.61 -16.68
CA ILE A 725 -5.75 7.84 -16.60
C ILE A 725 -4.69 8.79 -16.07
N PRO A 726 -4.13 8.53 -14.88
CA PRO A 726 -3.10 9.39 -14.29
C PRO A 726 -1.87 9.50 -15.19
N LEU A 727 -1.27 10.69 -15.22
CA LEU A 727 0.00 10.98 -15.90
C LEU A 727 1.07 11.18 -14.82
N ASP A 728 1.34 10.14 -14.06
CA ASP A 728 2.38 10.16 -13.03
C ASP A 728 3.36 9.00 -13.20
N ALA A 729 4.51 9.09 -12.53
CA ALA A 729 5.52 8.04 -12.53
C ALA A 729 5.18 6.89 -11.56
N ALA A 730 4.34 7.15 -10.54
CA ALA A 730 4.00 6.19 -9.52
C ALA A 730 3.14 5.06 -10.10
N GLY A 731 3.61 3.82 -9.98
CA GLY A 731 2.92 2.65 -10.53
C GLY A 731 2.96 2.54 -12.07
N SER A 732 3.72 3.41 -12.76
CA SER A 732 3.94 3.31 -14.20
C SER A 732 5.09 2.36 -14.51
N GLY A 733 4.89 1.43 -15.46
CA GLY A 733 6.01 0.77 -16.14
C GLY A 733 6.82 1.82 -16.92
N HIS A 734 8.14 1.74 -16.87
CA HIS A 734 9.01 2.65 -17.61
C HIS A 734 10.22 1.92 -18.22
N TRP A 735 10.78 2.46 -19.31
CA TRP A 735 11.95 1.91 -19.99
C TRP A 735 12.55 2.93 -20.96
N GLY A 736 13.83 2.74 -21.34
CA GLY A 736 14.56 3.62 -22.25
C GLY A 736 14.97 4.96 -21.60
N GLY A 737 15.63 5.81 -22.35
CA GLY A 737 16.08 7.13 -21.89
C GLY A 737 16.90 7.07 -20.62
N ALA A 738 16.63 7.95 -19.65
CA ALA A 738 17.30 7.97 -18.35
C ALA A 738 17.01 6.74 -17.49
N ASN A 739 15.88 6.09 -17.70
CA ASN A 739 15.39 4.90 -16.98
C ASN A 739 15.43 5.03 -15.44
N ASP A 740 15.21 6.22 -14.91
CA ASP A 740 15.26 6.55 -13.49
C ASP A 740 13.88 6.58 -12.81
N GLY A 741 12.81 6.31 -13.58
CA GLY A 741 11.43 6.33 -13.09
C GLY A 741 10.89 7.72 -12.76
N THR A 742 11.58 8.78 -13.20
CA THR A 742 11.15 10.18 -13.05
C THR A 742 10.74 10.75 -14.40
N ILE A 743 9.60 11.44 -14.45
CA ILE A 743 9.14 12.07 -15.70
C ILE A 743 9.87 13.41 -15.90
N HIS A 744 10.72 13.48 -16.94
CA HIS A 744 11.46 14.68 -17.34
C HIS A 744 10.69 15.45 -18.42
N TYR A 745 10.19 16.62 -18.08
CA TYR A 745 9.45 17.46 -19.02
C TYR A 745 10.40 18.21 -19.99
N PRO A 746 9.95 18.51 -21.25
CA PRO A 746 8.61 18.28 -21.80
C PRO A 746 8.36 16.82 -22.18
N ILE A 747 7.08 16.44 -22.19
CA ILE A 747 6.62 15.10 -22.57
C ILE A 747 5.87 15.13 -23.91
N ARG A 748 5.72 13.95 -24.52
CA ARG A 748 4.96 13.78 -25.76
C ARG A 748 4.23 12.45 -25.79
N TRP A 749 3.16 12.37 -26.57
CA TRP A 749 2.45 11.11 -26.79
C TRP A 749 3.28 10.13 -27.61
N ASP A 750 3.41 8.90 -27.13
CA ASP A 750 3.61 7.71 -27.93
C ASP A 750 2.26 7.10 -28.30
N THR A 751 1.38 6.96 -27.33
CA THR A 751 0.08 6.34 -27.46
C THR A 751 -0.93 7.09 -26.60
N LEU A 752 -2.02 7.55 -27.20
CA LEU A 752 -3.12 8.19 -26.46
C LEU A 752 -3.92 7.17 -25.65
N LEU A 753 -4.27 6.05 -26.30
CA LEU A 753 -5.04 4.98 -25.68
C LEU A 753 -4.48 3.62 -26.10
N LEU A 754 -4.08 2.83 -25.12
CA LEU A 754 -3.64 1.46 -25.26
C LEU A 754 -4.67 0.56 -24.60
N ILE A 755 -5.09 -0.50 -25.30
CA ILE A 755 -6.04 -1.50 -24.83
C ILE A 755 -5.28 -2.82 -24.78
N ASP A 756 -5.11 -3.40 -23.59
CA ASP A 756 -4.38 -4.65 -23.42
C ASP A 756 -5.16 -5.69 -22.61
N GLY A 757 -4.81 -6.94 -22.82
CA GLY A 757 -5.35 -8.08 -22.07
C GLY A 757 -4.95 -9.43 -22.65
N ALA A 758 -4.98 -10.45 -21.80
CA ALA A 758 -4.70 -11.84 -22.20
C ALA A 758 -5.96 -12.58 -22.67
N ARG A 759 -7.11 -11.95 -22.61
CA ARG A 759 -8.40 -12.55 -22.97
C ARG A 759 -8.85 -12.05 -24.34
N LYS A 760 -9.58 -12.91 -25.05
CA LYS A 760 -10.26 -12.57 -26.28
C LYS A 760 -11.20 -11.37 -26.08
N ALA A 761 -11.30 -10.47 -27.07
CA ALA A 761 -12.22 -9.36 -27.00
C ALA A 761 -13.68 -9.81 -26.89
N ALA A 762 -14.48 -9.07 -26.10
CA ALA A 762 -15.93 -9.31 -26.02
C ALA A 762 -16.62 -8.97 -27.37
N GLU A 763 -17.77 -9.58 -27.62
CA GLU A 763 -18.62 -9.23 -28.77
C GLU A 763 -19.69 -8.18 -28.37
N PRO A 764 -19.86 -7.11 -29.11
CA PRO A 764 -19.10 -6.73 -30.32
C PRO A 764 -17.67 -6.26 -29.93
N PRO A 765 -16.66 -6.54 -30.77
CA PRO A 765 -15.26 -6.22 -30.47
C PRO A 765 -14.93 -4.75 -30.79
N GLU A 766 -15.76 -3.85 -30.32
CA GLU A 766 -15.64 -2.43 -30.60
C GLU A 766 -15.94 -1.57 -29.38
N ILE A 767 -15.26 -0.44 -29.30
CA ILE A 767 -15.51 0.64 -28.34
C ILE A 767 -15.60 1.97 -29.07
N TYR A 768 -16.19 2.98 -28.41
CA TYR A 768 -16.22 4.34 -28.93
C TYR A 768 -15.57 5.28 -27.94
N VAL A 769 -14.82 6.25 -28.47
CA VAL A 769 -14.03 7.16 -27.64
C VAL A 769 -14.39 8.60 -28.02
N GLY A 770 -14.80 9.36 -27.02
CA GLY A 770 -15.01 10.82 -27.14
C GLY A 770 -13.71 11.60 -27.15
N SER A 771 -13.77 12.88 -27.46
CA SER A 771 -12.62 13.79 -27.51
C SER A 771 -11.88 13.81 -26.17
N PRO A 772 -10.55 13.57 -26.14
CA PRO A 772 -9.75 13.50 -24.92
C PRO A 772 -9.32 14.88 -24.43
N VAL A 773 -9.19 15.02 -23.09
CA VAL A 773 -8.65 16.22 -22.45
C VAL A 773 -7.48 15.90 -21.54
N LEU A 774 -6.54 16.85 -21.45
CA LEU A 774 -5.52 16.87 -20.41
C LEU A 774 -6.04 17.66 -19.21
N ILE A 775 -5.86 17.13 -18.01
CA ILE A 775 -6.27 17.72 -16.72
C ILE A 775 -5.01 18.22 -16.00
N TYR A 776 -5.05 19.47 -15.50
CA TYR A 776 -3.91 20.14 -14.87
C TYR A 776 -4.13 20.45 -13.39
#